data_afce0b25d601d1c10dfde9aa9a86df2b
#
_entry.id   afce0b25d601d1c10dfde9aa9a86df2b
#
_cell.length_a   1.000
_cell.length_b   1.000
_cell.length_c   1.000
_cell.angle_alpha   90.00
_cell.angle_beta   90.00
_cell.angle_gamma   90.00
#
_symmetry.space_group_name_H-M   'P 1'
#
loop_
_entity.id
_entity.type
_entity.pdbx_description
1 polymer ?
#
loop_
_entity_poly.entity_id
_entity_poly.type
_entity_poly.pdbx_seq_one_letter_code
_entity_poly.pdbx_strand_id
1 'polypeptide(L)'
;LFLHLKIMIRHSHIYIYIILSAVASATWFRDIPRTLTQPDGNTVQCLITGDQYVRRLHDQNDYTIILNQQDGYYYYAELSGHQLIPTTHRVGSIDPADTGLIPGISVGEDVYQSRRSFYERGVSSRNGRDAPTSGEIAQVNIFIRFADDPEFPEPRSFYDAPFNLDDQSSLKNYYWEVSYNSLMVTTFHYPGSINDINTAYVDLHDRGYYEPYSPANPDGYEGETQRTQREHTLLMNAVESIAENVSPLIDIDANDDGYVDATSFVIYGSPGDWADLLWPHRWSLYSEYVYINGARVYDYLFMLSESWYFNVGVLCHEFFHVLGAPDLYHYDGGGAPSPVGAWDVMESNTDPPQYMSAFMKWKYGDWIPDFPEITSSGTYSLSPLQEQENVLYKIPSPNSETEYFVVEYRKKEGLYDINTPGTRSGMLVYRINPDAGNGNASGPPDEIYLYRPGGTLSNNGNFNNAPYNAAYGHTQINDDTNPSSFLYNNGAGGEGGLNILNVTEADETISFFVSLGNPSIEIIPENLEFIMEPDDFASQTASVTNSGDEMTTLSFDLITSGPVPYTNPGGGPDGGNYYWSDTNLEQDLVYDWIDVEGMSIQLEFPHNDQAADPVDIGFDFPFFDEQYSECIVNPNGWIGFGDDNTEWENTQIPSPSAPRPSILGMWDDLNPNNNIGNGSPSGDVYFYPDPNGQYFVVWWDDVVRWNPDYYGEFDFQIVLYIDGRFRINYREMQGITNSGTIGYQ
;
A
#
# COMPACT_ATOMS: atom_id res chain seq x y z
N LEU A 1 -76.88 -20.44 26.94
CA LEU A 1 -76.37 -21.44 25.98
C LEU A 1 -74.86 -21.31 25.88
N PHE A 2 -74.12 -22.18 26.60
CA PHE A 2 -72.64 -22.21 26.54
C PHE A 2 -72.18 -23.08 25.38
N LEU A 3 -71.43 -22.54 24.45
CA LEU A 3 -70.78 -23.29 23.40
C LEU A 3 -69.30 -23.45 23.78
N HIS A 4 -68.90 -24.71 24.03
CA HIS A 4 -67.46 -25.04 24.30
C HIS A 4 -66.72 -25.16 22.96
N LEU A 5 -65.79 -24.28 22.74
CA LEU A 5 -64.81 -24.39 21.64
C LEU A 5 -63.58 -25.11 22.15
N LYS A 6 -63.33 -26.35 21.74
CA LYS A 6 -62.08 -27.08 21.95
C LYS A 6 -61.03 -26.56 20.97
N ILE A 7 -60.05 -25.85 21.47
CA ILE A 7 -58.86 -25.49 20.71
C ILE A 7 -57.88 -26.67 20.79
N MET A 8 -57.67 -27.34 19.70
CA MET A 8 -56.56 -28.31 19.54
C MET A 8 -55.28 -27.51 19.30
N ILE A 9 -54.41 -27.46 20.32
CA ILE A 9 -53.04 -26.94 20.16
C ILE A 9 -52.19 -28.02 19.48
N ARG A 10 -51.91 -27.86 18.19
CA ARG A 10 -50.83 -28.58 17.53
C ARG A 10 -49.53 -27.98 17.98
N HIS A 11 -48.67 -28.80 18.62
CA HIS A 11 -47.31 -28.45 18.93
C HIS A 11 -46.53 -28.39 17.60
N SER A 12 -46.39 -27.18 17.05
CA SER A 12 -45.31 -26.88 16.08
C SER A 12 -44.04 -26.62 16.85
N HIS A 13 -43.08 -27.49 16.69
CA HIS A 13 -41.72 -27.24 17.15
C HIS A 13 -41.15 -26.14 16.25
N ILE A 14 -41.13 -24.91 16.72
CA ILE A 14 -40.40 -23.80 16.12
C ILE A 14 -38.94 -24.05 16.53
N TYR A 15 -38.15 -24.62 15.60
CA TYR A 15 -36.70 -24.56 15.70
C TYR A 15 -36.32 -23.11 15.44
N ILE A 16 -36.00 -22.37 16.50
CA ILE A 16 -35.28 -21.11 16.41
C ILE A 16 -33.86 -21.49 16.05
N TYR A 17 -33.51 -21.43 14.77
CA TYR A 17 -32.14 -21.35 14.34
C TYR A 17 -31.63 -20.00 14.83
N ILE A 18 -30.87 -19.99 15.93
CA ILE A 18 -29.98 -18.90 16.24
C ILE A 18 -28.89 -19.02 15.19
N ILE A 19 -29.01 -18.25 14.12
CA ILE A 19 -27.90 -17.98 13.22
C ILE A 19 -26.94 -17.14 14.05
N LEU A 20 -25.97 -17.81 14.71
CA LEU A 20 -24.74 -17.13 15.04
C LEU A 20 -24.12 -16.80 13.69
N SER A 21 -24.19 -15.53 13.28
CA SER A 21 -23.33 -15.01 12.25
C SER A 21 -21.91 -15.15 12.77
N ALA A 22 -21.25 -16.25 12.41
CA ALA A 22 -19.83 -16.37 12.55
C ALA A 22 -19.24 -15.32 11.60
N VAL A 23 -18.56 -14.34 12.15
CA VAL A 23 -17.76 -13.39 11.40
C VAL A 23 -16.60 -14.23 10.84
N ALA A 24 -16.72 -14.65 9.59
CA ALA A 24 -15.61 -15.24 8.87
C ALA A 24 -14.70 -14.08 8.48
N SER A 25 -13.49 -14.06 8.99
CA SER A 25 -12.45 -13.14 8.55
C SER A 25 -11.85 -13.69 7.27
N ALA A 26 -11.63 -12.85 6.29
CA ALA A 26 -10.88 -13.18 5.09
C ALA A 26 -9.48 -13.65 5.50
N THR A 27 -8.80 -14.42 4.77
CA THR A 27 -7.57 -15.18 5.07
C THR A 27 -7.08 -15.24 6.52
N TRP A 28 -7.42 -14.26 7.37
CA TRP A 28 -7.33 -14.34 8.83
C TRP A 28 -8.58 -14.98 9.40
N PHE A 29 -8.58 -16.27 9.45
CA PHE A 29 -9.65 -17.02 10.11
C PHE A 29 -9.51 -16.96 11.62
N ARG A 30 -10.62 -16.78 12.33
CA ARG A 30 -10.65 -16.71 13.77
C ARG A 30 -11.63 -17.73 14.35
N ASP A 31 -11.14 -18.52 15.30
CA ASP A 31 -11.95 -19.45 16.09
C ASP A 31 -12.74 -20.47 15.24
N ILE A 32 -12.21 -20.89 14.09
CA ILE A 32 -12.85 -21.90 13.24
C ILE A 32 -12.85 -23.26 13.95
N PRO A 33 -14.03 -23.87 14.21
CA PRO A 33 -14.11 -25.14 14.92
C PRO A 33 -13.43 -26.29 14.16
N ARG A 34 -12.65 -27.09 14.87
CA ARG A 34 -11.95 -28.25 14.33
C ARG A 34 -12.02 -29.42 15.27
N THR A 35 -12.04 -30.64 14.71
CA THR A 35 -11.90 -31.88 15.44
C THR A 35 -10.60 -32.56 15.03
N LEU A 36 -9.68 -32.71 15.94
CA LEU A 36 -8.42 -33.44 15.74
C LEU A 36 -8.59 -34.87 16.17
N THR A 37 -7.95 -35.83 15.48
CA THR A 37 -7.93 -37.23 15.83
C THR A 37 -6.55 -37.61 16.36
N GLN A 38 -6.48 -38.09 17.60
CA GLN A 38 -5.25 -38.60 18.22
C GLN A 38 -4.93 -39.99 17.64
N PRO A 39 -3.67 -40.42 17.63
CA PRO A 39 -3.28 -41.77 17.16
C PRO A 39 -3.99 -42.93 17.83
N ASP A 40 -4.49 -42.74 19.04
CA ASP A 40 -5.26 -43.75 19.79
C ASP A 40 -6.77 -43.76 19.42
N GLY A 41 -7.18 -42.93 18.46
CA GLY A 41 -8.56 -42.81 18.00
C GLY A 41 -9.42 -41.84 18.82
N ASN A 42 -8.90 -41.23 19.89
CA ASN A 42 -9.60 -40.20 20.64
C ASN A 42 -9.66 -38.89 19.84
N THR A 43 -10.77 -38.16 19.95
CA THR A 43 -10.94 -36.87 19.29
C THR A 43 -10.80 -35.71 20.25
N VAL A 44 -10.25 -34.59 19.77
CA VAL A 44 -10.08 -33.36 20.50
C VAL A 44 -10.79 -32.23 19.70
N GLN A 45 -11.65 -31.49 20.38
CA GLN A 45 -12.25 -30.29 19.81
C GLN A 45 -11.28 -29.13 20.02
N CYS A 46 -10.96 -28.41 18.98
CA CYS A 46 -10.12 -27.21 19.00
C CYS A 46 -10.65 -26.13 18.04
N LEU A 47 -9.95 -25.04 18.00
CA LEU A 47 -10.22 -23.91 17.13
C LEU A 47 -8.96 -23.62 16.30
N ILE A 48 -9.16 -23.06 15.10
CA ILE A 48 -8.08 -22.56 14.25
C ILE A 48 -8.20 -21.04 14.17
N THR A 49 -7.08 -20.35 14.37
CA THR A 49 -6.94 -18.91 14.16
C THR A 49 -5.65 -18.64 13.39
N GLY A 50 -5.69 -17.78 12.38
CA GLY A 50 -4.52 -17.37 11.60
C GLY A 50 -4.81 -17.15 10.12
N ASP A 51 -3.75 -16.95 9.35
CA ASP A 51 -3.74 -16.66 7.92
C ASP A 51 -2.95 -17.72 7.12
N GLN A 52 -2.63 -17.40 5.85
CA GLN A 52 -1.83 -18.27 4.99
C GLN A 52 -0.37 -18.42 5.45
N TYR A 53 0.15 -17.51 6.26
CA TYR A 53 1.54 -17.53 6.72
C TYR A 53 1.72 -18.26 8.04
N VAL A 54 0.82 -18.00 9.01
CA VAL A 54 0.87 -18.63 10.34
C VAL A 54 -0.54 -18.92 10.84
N ARG A 55 -0.78 -20.18 11.10
CA ARG A 55 -2.01 -20.68 11.72
C ARG A 55 -1.71 -21.30 13.07
N ARG A 56 -2.63 -21.16 13.97
CA ARG A 56 -2.55 -21.66 15.33
C ARG A 56 -3.79 -22.50 15.66
N LEU A 57 -3.57 -23.75 16.04
CA LEU A 57 -4.58 -24.55 16.70
C LEU A 57 -4.60 -24.14 18.18
N HIS A 58 -5.77 -24.00 18.76
CA HIS A 58 -5.91 -23.68 20.19
C HIS A 58 -7.21 -24.23 20.76
N ASP A 59 -7.29 -24.35 22.06
CA ASP A 59 -8.53 -24.71 22.74
C ASP A 59 -9.45 -23.49 22.95
N GLN A 60 -10.60 -23.70 23.61
CA GLN A 60 -11.58 -22.64 23.87
C GLN A 60 -11.08 -21.56 24.84
N ASN A 61 -10.00 -21.84 25.57
CA ASN A 61 -9.36 -20.92 26.49
C ASN A 61 -8.08 -20.30 25.91
N ASP A 62 -7.91 -20.44 24.59
CA ASP A 62 -6.80 -19.87 23.82
C ASP A 62 -5.42 -20.48 24.08
N TYR A 63 -5.34 -21.69 24.67
CA TYR A 63 -4.08 -22.41 24.80
C TYR A 63 -3.69 -23.06 23.49
N THR A 64 -2.50 -22.74 23.00
CA THR A 64 -1.99 -23.21 21.71
C THR A 64 -1.71 -24.70 21.71
N ILE A 65 -2.11 -25.37 20.63
CA ILE A 65 -1.98 -26.82 20.41
C ILE A 65 -1.02 -27.06 19.24
N ILE A 66 -0.13 -28.03 19.38
CA ILE A 66 0.83 -28.41 18.32
C ILE A 66 0.95 -29.95 18.20
N LEU A 67 1.15 -30.40 16.96
CA LEU A 67 1.43 -31.79 16.67
C LEU A 67 2.89 -32.15 17.06
N ASN A 68 3.09 -33.17 17.87
CA ASN A 68 4.41 -33.74 18.09
C ASN A 68 4.73 -34.74 16.98
N GLN A 69 5.64 -34.35 16.08
CA GLN A 69 6.04 -35.20 14.95
C GLN A 69 6.71 -36.52 15.32
N GLN A 70 7.14 -36.72 16.58
CA GLN A 70 7.80 -37.95 17.01
C GLN A 70 6.81 -39.08 17.30
N ASP A 71 5.64 -38.74 17.86
CA ASP A 71 4.64 -39.74 18.28
C ASP A 71 3.26 -39.53 17.65
N GLY A 72 3.08 -38.43 16.92
CA GLY A 72 1.86 -38.09 16.22
C GLY A 72 0.72 -37.59 17.10
N TYR A 73 0.95 -37.34 18.39
CA TYR A 73 -0.06 -36.80 19.30
C TYR A 73 -0.04 -35.30 19.36
N TYR A 74 -1.18 -34.68 19.64
CA TYR A 74 -1.31 -33.25 19.88
C TYR A 74 -1.05 -32.91 21.35
N TYR A 75 -0.18 -31.92 21.56
CA TYR A 75 0.22 -31.39 22.86
C TYR A 75 -0.06 -29.90 22.95
N TYR A 76 -0.23 -29.39 24.16
CA TYR A 76 -0.14 -27.97 24.40
C TYR A 76 1.27 -27.49 24.13
N ALA A 77 1.36 -26.27 23.55
CA ALA A 77 2.63 -25.68 23.12
C ALA A 77 3.23 -24.78 24.20
N GLU A 78 4.54 -24.59 24.14
CA GLU A 78 5.28 -23.51 24.78
C GLU A 78 6.22 -22.85 23.79
N LEU A 79 6.66 -21.62 24.10
CA LEU A 79 7.66 -20.93 23.29
C LEU A 79 9.07 -21.31 23.71
N SER A 80 9.88 -21.77 22.76
CA SER A 80 11.33 -21.95 22.90
C SER A 80 12.03 -20.98 21.94
N GLY A 81 12.49 -19.85 22.47
CA GLY A 81 12.87 -18.71 21.63
C GLY A 81 11.64 -18.17 20.90
N HIS A 82 11.67 -18.16 19.57
CA HIS A 82 10.58 -17.66 18.72
C HIS A 82 9.77 -18.78 18.06
N GLN A 83 9.98 -20.04 18.45
CA GLN A 83 9.27 -21.19 17.89
C GLN A 83 8.38 -21.85 18.92
N LEU A 84 7.24 -22.36 18.47
CA LEU A 84 6.36 -23.20 19.25
C LEU A 84 6.93 -24.64 19.31
N ILE A 85 7.02 -25.18 20.49
CA ILE A 85 7.43 -26.57 20.72
C ILE A 85 6.38 -27.32 21.56
N PRO A 86 6.20 -28.62 21.34
CA PRO A 86 5.29 -29.40 22.17
C PRO A 86 5.84 -29.57 23.60
N THR A 87 4.97 -29.34 24.58
CA THR A 87 5.24 -29.65 25.99
C THR A 87 5.08 -31.15 26.27
N THR A 88 5.13 -31.55 27.54
CA THR A 88 4.76 -32.89 27.98
C THR A 88 3.25 -33.06 28.22
N HIS A 89 2.45 -32.01 28.05
CA HIS A 89 1.03 -31.96 28.37
C HIS A 89 0.18 -32.29 27.13
N ARG A 90 -0.24 -33.56 27.02
CA ARG A 90 -1.07 -34.02 25.93
C ARG A 90 -2.47 -33.39 26.01
N VAL A 91 -2.98 -32.91 24.91
CA VAL A 91 -4.32 -32.32 24.82
C VAL A 91 -5.37 -33.38 25.17
N GLY A 92 -6.33 -32.96 26.01
CA GLY A 92 -7.37 -33.84 26.54
C GLY A 92 -6.97 -34.68 27.78
N SER A 93 -5.69 -34.66 28.19
CA SER A 93 -5.23 -35.40 29.39
C SER A 93 -5.11 -34.54 30.64
N ILE A 94 -5.04 -33.26 30.53
CA ILE A 94 -4.86 -32.27 31.60
C ILE A 94 -5.53 -30.94 31.24
N ASP A 95 -5.97 -30.20 32.25
CA ASP A 95 -6.41 -28.82 32.07
C ASP A 95 -5.15 -27.91 31.94
N PRO A 96 -4.95 -27.20 30.82
CA PRO A 96 -3.77 -26.36 30.62
C PRO A 96 -3.68 -25.21 31.64
N ALA A 97 -4.79 -24.76 32.22
CA ALA A 97 -4.79 -23.74 33.27
C ALA A 97 -4.04 -24.16 34.53
N ASP A 98 -3.95 -25.48 34.78
CA ASP A 98 -3.23 -26.05 35.93
C ASP A 98 -1.73 -26.22 35.67
N THR A 99 -1.24 -25.95 34.46
CA THR A 99 0.14 -26.27 34.04
C THR A 99 1.09 -25.07 34.09
N GLY A 100 0.55 -23.86 34.25
CA GLY A 100 1.32 -22.59 34.16
C GLY A 100 1.64 -22.14 32.73
N LEU A 101 1.05 -22.78 31.71
CA LEU A 101 1.13 -22.35 30.32
C LEU A 101 0.43 -21.00 30.11
N ILE A 102 0.90 -20.25 29.14
CA ILE A 102 0.36 -18.93 28.79
C ILE A 102 -0.59 -19.11 27.59
N PRO A 103 -1.86 -18.64 27.68
CA PRO A 103 -2.76 -18.63 26.53
C PRO A 103 -2.31 -17.59 25.49
N GLY A 104 -2.76 -17.74 24.23
CA GLY A 104 -2.53 -16.77 23.16
C GLY A 104 -1.12 -16.78 22.56
N ILE A 105 -0.26 -17.74 22.92
CA ILE A 105 1.10 -17.78 22.34
C ILE A 105 1.07 -18.19 20.86
N SER A 106 1.89 -17.52 20.05
CA SER A 106 2.11 -17.80 18.63
C SER A 106 3.62 -17.84 18.33
N VAL A 107 4.01 -18.10 17.10
CA VAL A 107 5.40 -17.96 16.66
C VAL A 107 5.89 -16.53 16.81
N GLY A 108 7.20 -16.34 16.94
CA GLY A 108 7.78 -14.98 16.98
C GLY A 108 7.66 -14.26 15.63
N GLU A 109 7.67 -12.94 15.67
CA GLU A 109 7.56 -12.06 14.51
C GLU A 109 8.58 -12.37 13.42
N ASP A 110 9.82 -12.68 13.77
CA ASP A 110 10.88 -13.05 12.81
C ASP A 110 10.56 -14.35 12.05
N VAL A 111 9.90 -15.32 12.70
CA VAL A 111 9.42 -16.55 12.05
C VAL A 111 8.27 -16.22 11.11
N TYR A 112 7.35 -15.37 11.55
CA TYR A 112 6.24 -14.89 10.73
C TYR A 112 6.76 -14.18 9.46
N GLN A 113 7.63 -13.19 9.62
CA GLN A 113 8.21 -12.42 8.51
C GLN A 113 9.05 -13.28 7.56
N SER A 114 9.73 -14.29 8.07
CA SER A 114 10.48 -15.25 7.24
C SER A 114 9.54 -16.07 6.34
N ARG A 115 8.41 -16.53 6.86
CA ARG A 115 7.39 -17.26 6.09
C ARG A 115 6.72 -16.33 5.08
N ARG A 116 6.30 -15.15 5.50
CA ARG A 116 5.74 -14.12 4.62
C ARG A 116 6.66 -13.82 3.45
N SER A 117 7.93 -13.51 3.71
CA SER A 117 8.91 -13.21 2.66
C SER A 117 9.12 -14.37 1.69
N PHE A 118 8.89 -15.60 2.12
CA PHE A 118 8.95 -16.76 1.24
C PHE A 118 7.79 -16.79 0.23
N TYR A 119 6.56 -16.49 0.68
CA TYR A 119 5.38 -16.40 -0.18
C TYR A 119 5.42 -15.19 -1.10
N GLU A 120 5.90 -14.05 -0.62
CA GLU A 120 5.97 -12.81 -1.40
C GLU A 120 7.03 -12.84 -2.52
N ARG A 121 7.95 -13.81 -2.53
CA ARG A 121 9.01 -13.92 -3.56
C ARG A 121 8.50 -13.99 -5.00
N GLY A 122 7.32 -14.55 -5.23
CA GLY A 122 6.71 -14.65 -6.55
C GLY A 122 5.88 -13.43 -6.92
N VAL A 123 5.28 -12.79 -5.93
CA VAL A 123 4.33 -11.67 -6.12
C VAL A 123 5.04 -10.38 -6.53
N SER A 124 6.25 -10.13 -6.01
CA SER A 124 7.03 -8.91 -6.28
C SER A 124 7.64 -8.81 -7.69
N SER A 125 7.57 -9.86 -8.51
CA SER A 125 8.19 -9.88 -9.84
C SER A 125 7.31 -9.30 -10.96
N ARG A 126 6.08 -8.91 -10.65
CA ARG A 126 5.16 -8.30 -11.61
C ARG A 126 5.11 -6.79 -11.38
N ASN A 127 5.66 -6.02 -12.32
CA ASN A 127 5.61 -4.56 -12.32
C ASN A 127 4.29 -4.11 -12.91
N GLY A 128 3.27 -3.87 -12.07
CA GLY A 128 2.00 -3.34 -12.52
C GLY A 128 0.79 -4.10 -11.97
N ARG A 129 -0.38 -3.64 -12.29
CA ARG A 129 -1.65 -4.28 -11.95
C ARG A 129 -1.77 -5.60 -12.68
N ASP A 130 -2.24 -6.58 -11.99
CA ASP A 130 -2.36 -7.92 -12.52
C ASP A 130 -3.60 -8.07 -13.40
N ALA A 131 -4.72 -7.51 -12.99
CA ALA A 131 -5.96 -7.50 -13.76
C ALA A 131 -6.54 -6.08 -13.88
N PRO A 132 -7.29 -5.78 -14.96
CA PRO A 132 -7.94 -4.48 -15.10
C PRO A 132 -9.02 -4.26 -14.03
N THR A 133 -9.15 -3.02 -13.55
CA THR A 133 -10.18 -2.65 -12.55
C THR A 133 -11.52 -2.25 -13.18
N SER A 134 -11.63 -2.31 -14.51
CA SER A 134 -12.84 -1.96 -15.26
C SER A 134 -12.97 -2.83 -16.52
N GLY A 135 -14.20 -2.93 -17.05
CA GLY A 135 -14.50 -3.77 -18.21
C GLY A 135 -14.97 -5.17 -17.81
N GLU A 136 -14.71 -6.15 -18.64
CA GLU A 136 -15.09 -7.55 -18.41
C GLU A 136 -13.85 -8.39 -18.12
N ILE A 137 -13.86 -9.12 -17.02
CA ILE A 137 -12.83 -10.12 -16.67
C ILE A 137 -13.46 -11.51 -16.79
N ALA A 138 -12.79 -12.38 -17.53
CA ALA A 138 -13.12 -13.80 -17.58
C ALA A 138 -12.20 -14.58 -16.62
N GLN A 139 -12.75 -14.96 -15.47
CA GLN A 139 -12.03 -15.80 -14.51
C GLN A 139 -12.10 -17.27 -14.93
N VAL A 140 -10.97 -17.95 -14.93
CA VAL A 140 -10.87 -19.40 -15.14
C VAL A 140 -10.83 -20.10 -13.79
N ASN A 141 -11.88 -20.89 -13.47
CA ASN A 141 -11.94 -21.67 -12.23
C ASN A 141 -11.81 -23.17 -12.52
N ILE A 142 -10.91 -23.85 -11.79
CA ILE A 142 -10.63 -25.28 -11.96
C ILE A 142 -10.96 -26.03 -10.68
N PHE A 143 -11.84 -27.04 -10.78
CA PHE A 143 -12.15 -27.95 -9.68
C PHE A 143 -11.10 -29.06 -9.62
N ILE A 144 -10.55 -29.31 -8.43
CA ILE A 144 -9.51 -30.30 -8.16
C ILE A 144 -9.95 -31.23 -7.03
N ARG A 145 -9.71 -32.54 -7.20
CA ARG A 145 -9.77 -33.53 -6.12
C ARG A 145 -8.57 -34.46 -6.17
N PHE A 146 -8.22 -35.03 -5.05
CA PHE A 146 -7.12 -35.99 -4.96
C PHE A 146 -7.57 -37.40 -5.32
N ALA A 147 -6.62 -38.33 -5.51
CA ALA A 147 -6.92 -39.69 -5.97
C ALA A 147 -7.84 -40.46 -5.01
N ASP A 148 -7.73 -40.23 -3.74
CA ASP A 148 -8.53 -40.83 -2.65
C ASP A 148 -9.79 -40.06 -2.28
N ASP A 149 -10.00 -38.84 -2.81
CA ASP A 149 -11.21 -38.07 -2.59
C ASP A 149 -12.37 -38.58 -3.45
N PRO A 150 -13.62 -38.54 -2.95
CA PRO A 150 -14.80 -38.72 -3.79
C PRO A 150 -14.99 -37.53 -4.73
N GLU A 151 -15.92 -37.64 -5.72
CA GLU A 151 -16.33 -36.50 -6.51
C GLU A 151 -17.09 -35.49 -5.65
N PHE A 152 -17.11 -34.22 -6.07
CA PHE A 152 -17.85 -33.16 -5.42
C PHE A 152 -19.34 -33.54 -5.29
N PRO A 153 -19.91 -33.48 -4.07
CA PRO A 153 -21.23 -34.06 -3.81
C PRO A 153 -22.38 -33.23 -4.38
N GLU A 154 -22.22 -31.91 -4.51
CA GLU A 154 -23.23 -30.99 -4.96
C GLU A 154 -23.18 -30.80 -6.48
N PRO A 155 -24.28 -30.39 -7.14
CA PRO A 155 -24.28 -30.08 -8.55
C PRO A 155 -23.39 -28.87 -8.89
N ARG A 156 -23.00 -28.74 -10.17
CA ARG A 156 -22.15 -27.62 -10.62
C ARG A 156 -22.82 -26.28 -10.31
N SER A 157 -24.13 -26.16 -10.48
CA SER A 157 -24.89 -24.94 -10.18
C SER A 157 -24.78 -24.50 -8.71
N PHE A 158 -24.57 -25.42 -7.77
CA PHE A 158 -24.33 -25.08 -6.38
C PHE A 158 -22.99 -24.37 -6.20
N TYR A 159 -21.93 -24.87 -6.83
CA TYR A 159 -20.60 -24.28 -6.77
C TYR A 159 -20.44 -23.05 -7.67
N ASP A 160 -21.24 -22.92 -8.72
CA ASP A 160 -21.30 -21.75 -9.59
C ASP A 160 -21.96 -20.53 -8.91
N ALA A 161 -22.92 -20.77 -8.05
CA ALA A 161 -23.74 -19.74 -7.42
C ALA A 161 -22.90 -18.66 -6.71
N PRO A 162 -21.88 -18.97 -5.88
CA PRO A 162 -21.02 -17.94 -5.25
C PRO A 162 -20.23 -17.08 -6.25
N PHE A 163 -20.05 -17.56 -7.48
CA PHE A 163 -19.30 -16.82 -8.51
C PHE A 163 -20.20 -15.97 -9.40
N ASN A 164 -21.29 -16.52 -9.93
CA ASN A 164 -21.96 -16.00 -11.13
C ASN A 164 -23.41 -15.58 -10.97
N LEU A 165 -24.03 -15.70 -9.79
CA LEU A 165 -25.42 -15.27 -9.62
C LEU A 165 -25.59 -13.77 -9.92
N ASP A 166 -26.62 -13.45 -10.69
CA ASP A 166 -27.09 -12.07 -10.87
C ASP A 166 -28.03 -11.70 -9.71
N ASP A 167 -28.04 -10.45 -9.28
CA ASP A 167 -28.97 -9.89 -8.27
C ASP A 167 -28.97 -10.62 -6.90
N GLN A 168 -27.96 -11.42 -6.60
CA GLN A 168 -27.77 -12.11 -5.34
C GLN A 168 -26.31 -12.04 -4.94
N SER A 169 -25.99 -12.46 -3.70
CA SER A 169 -24.60 -12.50 -3.24
C SER A 169 -23.76 -13.44 -4.10
N SER A 170 -22.85 -12.88 -4.84
CA SER A 170 -21.87 -13.59 -5.68
C SER A 170 -20.68 -12.68 -5.98
N LEU A 171 -19.57 -13.26 -6.42
CA LEU A 171 -18.38 -12.52 -6.89
C LEU A 171 -18.76 -11.51 -7.99
N LYS A 172 -19.52 -11.99 -9.00
CA LYS A 172 -19.97 -11.17 -10.12
C LYS A 172 -20.81 -9.99 -9.68
N ASN A 173 -21.85 -10.22 -8.87
CA ASN A 173 -22.74 -9.16 -8.42
C ASN A 173 -22.05 -8.19 -7.48
N TYR A 174 -21.16 -8.69 -6.62
CA TYR A 174 -20.39 -7.85 -5.71
C TYR A 174 -19.53 -6.84 -6.48
N TYR A 175 -18.68 -7.32 -7.41
CA TYR A 175 -17.80 -6.42 -8.16
C TYR A 175 -18.56 -5.51 -9.12
N TRP A 176 -19.69 -5.96 -9.67
CA TRP A 176 -20.57 -5.10 -10.43
C TRP A 176 -21.10 -3.93 -9.58
N GLU A 177 -21.55 -4.22 -8.36
CA GLU A 177 -22.12 -3.21 -7.46
C GLU A 177 -21.05 -2.29 -6.86
N VAL A 178 -19.97 -2.84 -6.29
CA VAL A 178 -18.93 -2.02 -5.63
C VAL A 178 -18.12 -1.16 -6.59
N SER A 179 -18.05 -1.55 -7.86
CA SER A 179 -17.40 -0.79 -8.93
C SER A 179 -18.30 0.23 -9.61
N TYR A 180 -19.52 0.41 -9.14
CA TYR A 180 -20.54 1.26 -9.78
C TYR A 180 -20.80 0.87 -11.24
N ASN A 181 -20.93 -0.43 -11.48
CA ASN A 181 -21.11 -1.06 -12.78
C ASN A 181 -19.94 -0.91 -13.77
N SER A 182 -18.73 -0.67 -13.26
CA SER A 182 -17.54 -0.50 -14.10
C SER A 182 -16.79 -1.82 -14.35
N LEU A 183 -16.92 -2.81 -13.45
CA LEU A 183 -16.24 -4.10 -13.54
C LEU A 183 -17.23 -5.27 -13.53
N MET A 184 -17.21 -6.10 -14.59
CA MET A 184 -17.96 -7.33 -14.68
C MET A 184 -17.01 -8.53 -14.59
N VAL A 185 -17.20 -9.39 -13.60
CA VAL A 185 -16.43 -10.63 -13.47
C VAL A 185 -17.32 -11.81 -13.84
N THR A 186 -16.90 -12.61 -14.82
CA THR A 186 -17.61 -13.83 -15.21
C THR A 186 -16.69 -15.03 -15.04
N THR A 187 -17.10 -16.01 -14.24
CA THR A 187 -16.28 -17.20 -13.95
C THR A 187 -16.68 -18.37 -14.82
N PHE A 188 -15.71 -18.96 -15.51
CA PHE A 188 -15.83 -20.14 -16.33
C PHE A 188 -15.24 -21.36 -15.63
N HIS A 189 -16.05 -22.38 -15.40
CA HIS A 189 -15.67 -23.54 -14.59
C HIS A 189 -15.19 -24.72 -15.44
N TYR A 190 -14.09 -25.32 -15.02
CA TYR A 190 -13.45 -26.46 -15.65
C TYR A 190 -13.14 -27.57 -14.63
N PRO A 191 -13.13 -28.84 -15.08
CA PRO A 191 -13.68 -29.36 -16.34
C PRO A 191 -15.16 -29.02 -16.50
N GLY A 192 -15.64 -28.96 -17.74
CA GLY A 192 -17.05 -28.67 -18.01
C GLY A 192 -17.99 -29.73 -17.41
N SER A 193 -19.12 -29.29 -16.82
CA SER A 193 -20.12 -30.18 -16.25
C SER A 193 -20.97 -30.86 -17.32
N ILE A 194 -21.52 -32.05 -17.00
CA ILE A 194 -22.46 -32.76 -17.84
C ILE A 194 -23.79 -32.95 -17.07
N ASN A 195 -24.89 -32.41 -17.57
CA ASN A 195 -26.18 -32.45 -16.89
C ASN A 195 -26.16 -31.95 -15.45
N ASP A 196 -25.40 -30.85 -15.20
CA ASP A 196 -25.20 -30.25 -13.89
C ASP A 196 -24.44 -31.14 -12.86
N ILE A 197 -23.91 -32.28 -13.31
CA ILE A 197 -23.02 -33.09 -12.46
C ILE A 197 -21.66 -32.41 -12.45
N ASN A 198 -21.15 -32.08 -11.24
CA ASN A 198 -19.83 -31.51 -11.11
C ASN A 198 -18.77 -32.56 -11.49
N THR A 199 -17.73 -32.11 -12.15
CA THR A 199 -16.55 -32.91 -12.51
C THR A 199 -15.32 -32.13 -12.15
N ALA A 200 -14.27 -32.83 -11.70
CA ALA A 200 -13.02 -32.22 -11.26
C ALA A 200 -11.82 -32.82 -12.00
N TYR A 201 -10.74 -32.10 -12.08
CA TYR A 201 -9.43 -32.68 -12.30
C TYR A 201 -9.10 -33.62 -11.14
N VAL A 202 -8.65 -34.81 -11.46
CA VAL A 202 -8.25 -35.83 -10.48
C VAL A 202 -6.73 -35.90 -10.44
N ASP A 203 -6.13 -35.48 -9.34
CA ASP A 203 -4.68 -35.62 -9.19
C ASP A 203 -4.27 -37.08 -9.01
N LEU A 204 -3.02 -37.38 -9.32
CA LEU A 204 -2.47 -38.74 -9.23
C LEU A 204 -2.17 -39.17 -7.79
N HIS A 205 -2.01 -38.23 -6.89
CA HIS A 205 -1.66 -38.46 -5.50
C HIS A 205 -2.88 -38.40 -4.59
N ASP A 206 -2.81 -39.11 -3.49
CA ASP A 206 -3.75 -39.03 -2.39
C ASP A 206 -3.58 -37.68 -1.65
N ARG A 207 -4.61 -37.26 -0.94
CA ARG A 207 -4.64 -36.01 -0.15
C ARG A 207 -3.44 -35.89 0.79
N GLY A 208 -3.05 -36.99 1.45
CA GLY A 208 -1.92 -37.02 2.37
C GLY A 208 -0.58 -36.57 1.76
N TYR A 209 -0.41 -36.70 0.45
CA TYR A 209 0.77 -36.18 -0.27
C TYR A 209 0.88 -34.65 -0.14
N TYR A 210 -0.25 -33.94 -0.04
CA TYR A 210 -0.37 -32.49 0.08
C TYR A 210 -0.49 -32.01 1.53
N GLU A 211 -0.31 -32.91 2.49
CA GLU A 211 -0.27 -32.62 3.92
C GLU A 211 1.17 -32.77 4.45
N PRO A 212 1.50 -32.16 5.60
CA PRO A 212 2.82 -32.30 6.19
C PRO A 212 3.17 -33.76 6.52
N TYR A 213 4.46 -34.10 6.43
CA TYR A 213 4.98 -35.38 6.89
C TYR A 213 4.68 -35.60 8.36
N SER A 214 4.22 -36.79 8.69
CA SER A 214 4.17 -37.32 10.04
C SER A 214 4.37 -38.85 10.01
N PRO A 215 4.62 -39.51 11.15
CA PRO A 215 4.66 -40.98 11.20
C PRO A 215 3.36 -41.64 10.74
N ALA A 216 2.22 -40.96 10.85
CA ALA A 216 0.93 -41.41 10.35
C ALA A 216 0.71 -41.08 8.87
N ASN A 217 1.45 -40.10 8.32
CA ASN A 217 1.43 -39.68 6.93
C ASN A 217 2.87 -39.65 6.35
N PRO A 218 3.46 -40.80 6.04
CA PRO A 218 4.86 -40.87 5.59
C PRO A 218 5.08 -40.32 4.18
N ASP A 219 4.03 -40.14 3.38
CA ASP A 219 4.07 -39.54 2.03
C ASP A 219 3.92 -38.02 2.03
N GLY A 220 3.70 -37.43 3.21
CA GLY A 220 3.56 -35.97 3.38
C GLY A 220 4.83 -35.19 3.00
N TYR A 221 4.66 -33.88 2.77
CA TYR A 221 5.79 -33.01 2.40
C TYR A 221 6.65 -32.63 3.60
N GLU A 222 7.96 -32.43 3.35
CA GLU A 222 8.93 -31.95 4.32
C GLU A 222 9.41 -30.54 3.94
N GLY A 223 8.96 -29.54 4.72
CA GLY A 223 9.39 -28.15 4.59
C GLY A 223 8.83 -27.40 3.36
N GLU A 224 9.06 -26.09 3.36
CA GLU A 224 8.42 -25.14 2.42
C GLU A 224 8.78 -25.39 0.94
N THR A 225 10.00 -25.86 0.66
CA THR A 225 10.41 -26.12 -0.73
C THR A 225 9.62 -27.26 -1.36
N GLN A 226 9.43 -28.38 -0.65
CA GLN A 226 8.62 -29.49 -1.16
C GLN A 226 7.15 -29.10 -1.23
N ARG A 227 6.66 -28.39 -0.22
CA ARG A 227 5.31 -27.86 -0.20
C ARG A 227 5.02 -27.04 -1.46
N THR A 228 5.83 -26.01 -1.73
CA THR A 228 5.70 -25.16 -2.91
C THR A 228 5.77 -25.96 -4.21
N GLN A 229 6.72 -26.87 -4.33
CA GLN A 229 6.86 -27.68 -5.53
C GLN A 229 5.62 -28.55 -5.77
N ARG A 230 5.07 -29.18 -4.72
CA ARG A 230 3.87 -30.03 -4.83
C ARG A 230 2.64 -29.20 -5.22
N GLU A 231 2.46 -28.05 -4.59
CA GLU A 231 1.37 -27.13 -4.92
C GLU A 231 1.47 -26.65 -6.36
N HIS A 232 2.59 -26.08 -6.77
CA HIS A 232 2.77 -25.56 -8.14
C HIS A 232 2.66 -26.67 -9.18
N THR A 233 3.16 -27.88 -8.93
CA THR A 233 3.01 -29.01 -9.85
C THR A 233 1.55 -29.46 -9.95
N LEU A 234 0.81 -29.50 -8.83
CA LEU A 234 -0.62 -29.78 -8.81
C LEU A 234 -1.39 -28.82 -9.72
N LEU A 235 -1.17 -27.51 -9.49
CA LEU A 235 -1.89 -26.47 -10.22
C LEU A 235 -1.50 -26.43 -11.70
N MET A 236 -0.23 -26.59 -12.02
CA MET A 236 0.25 -26.74 -13.42
C MET A 236 -0.47 -27.91 -14.13
N ASN A 237 -0.48 -29.09 -13.53
CA ASN A 237 -1.13 -30.27 -14.11
C ASN A 237 -2.64 -30.06 -14.28
N ALA A 238 -3.30 -29.40 -13.32
CA ALA A 238 -4.72 -29.07 -13.42
C ALA A 238 -4.99 -28.11 -14.59
N VAL A 239 -4.19 -27.07 -14.75
CA VAL A 239 -4.28 -26.15 -15.89
C VAL A 239 -4.03 -26.86 -17.21
N GLU A 240 -2.98 -27.67 -17.34
CA GLU A 240 -2.67 -28.43 -18.57
C GLU A 240 -3.84 -29.36 -18.96
N SER A 241 -4.52 -29.94 -17.97
CA SER A 241 -5.64 -30.86 -18.23
C SER A 241 -6.85 -30.19 -18.88
N ILE A 242 -6.99 -28.87 -18.73
CA ILE A 242 -8.17 -28.13 -19.22
C ILE A 242 -7.82 -27.10 -20.31
N ALA A 243 -6.54 -26.77 -20.52
CA ALA A 243 -6.14 -25.68 -21.38
C ALA A 243 -6.70 -25.76 -22.83
N GLU A 244 -6.74 -26.96 -23.41
CA GLU A 244 -7.32 -27.18 -24.74
C GLU A 244 -8.87 -27.06 -24.76
N ASN A 245 -9.52 -27.08 -23.59
CA ASN A 245 -10.98 -26.99 -23.47
C ASN A 245 -11.46 -25.56 -23.24
N VAL A 246 -10.55 -24.63 -22.92
CA VAL A 246 -10.89 -23.20 -22.78
C VAL A 246 -11.06 -22.60 -24.18
N SER A 247 -12.27 -22.10 -24.43
CA SER A 247 -12.59 -21.52 -25.73
C SER A 247 -11.71 -20.29 -26.00
N PRO A 248 -11.06 -20.20 -27.18
CA PRO A 248 -10.30 -19.00 -27.55
C PRO A 248 -11.18 -17.77 -27.84
N LEU A 249 -12.51 -17.91 -27.72
CA LEU A 249 -13.45 -16.79 -27.79
C LEU A 249 -13.69 -16.14 -26.41
N ILE A 250 -13.21 -16.75 -25.35
CA ILE A 250 -13.23 -16.17 -24.01
C ILE A 250 -11.94 -15.35 -23.88
N ASP A 251 -12.10 -14.06 -23.65
CA ASP A 251 -10.98 -13.14 -23.40
C ASP A 251 -10.55 -13.32 -21.94
N ILE A 252 -9.44 -13.99 -21.73
CA ILE A 252 -8.85 -14.29 -20.42
C ILE A 252 -7.65 -13.41 -20.09
N ASP A 253 -7.31 -12.47 -20.98
CA ASP A 253 -6.18 -11.54 -20.90
C ASP A 253 -6.67 -10.20 -21.48
N ALA A 254 -7.61 -9.57 -20.78
CA ALA A 254 -8.37 -8.40 -21.25
C ALA A 254 -7.50 -7.12 -21.37
N ASN A 255 -6.32 -7.11 -20.75
CA ASN A 255 -5.35 -6.02 -20.85
C ASN A 255 -4.20 -6.32 -21.82
N ASP A 256 -4.20 -7.49 -22.50
CA ASP A 256 -3.19 -7.94 -23.47
C ASP A 256 -1.75 -7.97 -22.89
N ASP A 257 -1.59 -8.23 -21.59
CA ASP A 257 -0.26 -8.27 -20.94
C ASP A 257 0.44 -9.65 -21.05
N GLY A 258 -0.26 -10.65 -21.61
CA GLY A 258 0.22 -12.02 -21.81
C GLY A 258 0.03 -12.93 -20.60
N TYR A 259 -0.74 -12.50 -19.63
CA TYR A 259 -1.12 -13.29 -18.45
C TYR A 259 -2.63 -13.46 -18.38
N VAL A 260 -3.07 -14.56 -17.75
CA VAL A 260 -4.49 -14.74 -17.45
C VAL A 260 -4.87 -13.79 -16.31
N ASP A 261 -5.87 -12.92 -16.54
CA ASP A 261 -6.29 -11.90 -15.58
C ASP A 261 -6.68 -12.49 -14.22
N ALA A 262 -7.45 -13.58 -14.21
CA ALA A 262 -7.90 -14.22 -12.99
C ALA A 262 -7.99 -15.74 -13.13
N THR A 263 -7.36 -16.45 -12.21
CA THR A 263 -7.43 -17.92 -12.12
C THR A 263 -7.78 -18.33 -10.69
N SER A 264 -8.70 -19.27 -10.52
CA SER A 264 -9.01 -19.85 -9.21
C SER A 264 -9.03 -21.37 -9.26
N PHE A 265 -8.72 -21.99 -8.15
CA PHE A 265 -8.76 -23.43 -7.95
C PHE A 265 -9.67 -23.73 -6.76
N VAL A 266 -10.65 -24.61 -6.96
CA VAL A 266 -11.52 -25.10 -5.88
C VAL A 266 -11.14 -26.55 -5.59
N ILE A 267 -10.50 -26.74 -4.44
CA ILE A 267 -10.02 -28.04 -3.99
C ILE A 267 -11.10 -28.73 -3.16
N TYR A 268 -11.33 -29.99 -3.42
CA TYR A 268 -12.32 -30.77 -2.68
C TYR A 268 -12.00 -30.80 -1.18
N GLY A 269 -13.02 -30.64 -0.32
CA GLY A 269 -12.97 -30.87 1.11
C GLY A 269 -12.41 -29.69 1.92
N SER A 270 -11.81 -30.03 3.04
CA SER A 270 -11.29 -29.11 4.07
C SER A 270 -9.77 -29.13 4.14
N PRO A 271 -9.14 -28.23 4.93
CA PRO A 271 -7.67 -28.21 5.11
C PRO A 271 -7.06 -29.48 5.70
N GLY A 272 -7.83 -30.44 6.18
CA GLY A 272 -7.31 -31.60 6.93
C GLY A 272 -7.01 -31.28 8.38
N ASP A 273 -6.35 -32.19 9.10
CA ASP A 273 -6.05 -32.00 10.53
C ASP A 273 -4.95 -30.96 10.76
N TRP A 274 -3.98 -30.91 9.83
CA TRP A 274 -2.90 -29.94 9.85
C TRP A 274 -2.35 -29.72 8.43
N ALA A 275 -2.86 -28.72 7.74
CA ALA A 275 -2.41 -28.46 6.37
C ALA A 275 -1.93 -27.02 6.20
N ASP A 276 -0.66 -26.86 5.83
CA ASP A 276 -0.13 -25.56 5.43
C ASP A 276 -0.36 -25.29 3.94
N LEU A 277 -0.34 -26.32 3.09
CA LEU A 277 -0.62 -26.19 1.66
C LEU A 277 -2.12 -26.02 1.39
N LEU A 278 -2.94 -26.85 2.01
CA LEU A 278 -4.39 -26.86 1.83
C LEU A 278 -5.05 -25.77 2.71
N TRP A 279 -4.88 -24.50 2.33
CA TRP A 279 -5.48 -23.33 2.98
C TRP A 279 -5.92 -22.32 1.93
N PRO A 280 -7.04 -21.63 2.07
CA PRO A 280 -7.41 -20.55 1.15
C PRO A 280 -6.36 -19.44 1.14
N HIS A 281 -5.91 -19.04 -0.05
CA HIS A 281 -4.92 -17.99 -0.22
C HIS A 281 -4.84 -17.51 -1.68
N ARG A 282 -4.32 -16.31 -1.89
CA ARG A 282 -3.79 -15.85 -3.18
C ARG A 282 -2.29 -16.09 -3.23
N TRP A 283 -1.79 -16.63 -4.34
CA TRP A 283 -0.36 -16.72 -4.61
C TRP A 283 -0.04 -16.69 -6.11
N SER A 284 1.23 -16.95 -6.45
CA SER A 284 1.70 -16.93 -7.84
C SER A 284 2.42 -18.22 -8.23
N LEU A 285 2.15 -18.70 -9.44
CA LEU A 285 2.75 -19.88 -10.03
C LEU A 285 4.13 -19.56 -10.65
N TYR A 286 5.04 -19.02 -9.83
CA TYR A 286 6.33 -18.48 -10.27
C TYR A 286 7.34 -19.56 -10.69
N SER A 287 7.26 -20.77 -10.13
CA SER A 287 8.21 -21.85 -10.43
C SER A 287 7.84 -22.65 -11.67
N GLU A 288 6.62 -22.51 -12.18
CA GLU A 288 6.10 -23.24 -13.32
C GLU A 288 5.64 -22.30 -14.45
N TYR A 289 5.65 -22.82 -15.67
CA TYR A 289 5.27 -22.07 -16.85
C TYR A 289 4.17 -22.82 -17.59
N VAL A 290 2.94 -22.43 -17.37
CA VAL A 290 1.76 -23.03 -17.98
C VAL A 290 0.86 -21.96 -18.60
N TYR A 291 0.21 -22.30 -19.72
CA TYR A 291 -0.49 -21.33 -20.55
C TYR A 291 -1.89 -21.82 -20.94
N ILE A 292 -2.82 -20.89 -21.05
CA ILE A 292 -4.15 -21.09 -21.62
C ILE A 292 -4.31 -20.09 -22.78
N ASN A 293 -4.62 -20.55 -23.98
CA ASN A 293 -4.78 -19.72 -25.18
C ASN A 293 -3.61 -18.75 -25.48
N GLY A 294 -2.43 -19.03 -24.95
CA GLY A 294 -1.24 -18.18 -25.11
C GLY A 294 -0.93 -17.24 -23.95
N ALA A 295 -1.88 -16.98 -23.06
CA ALA A 295 -1.69 -16.23 -21.82
C ALA A 295 -1.16 -17.14 -20.71
N ARG A 296 -0.18 -16.66 -19.93
CA ARG A 296 0.42 -17.39 -18.83
C ARG A 296 -0.49 -17.38 -17.60
N VAL A 297 -0.75 -18.55 -17.00
CA VAL A 297 -1.32 -18.64 -15.67
C VAL A 297 -0.22 -18.31 -14.65
N TYR A 298 -0.41 -17.26 -13.87
CA TYR A 298 0.59 -16.79 -12.92
C TYR A 298 0.00 -16.54 -11.54
N ASP A 299 -0.87 -15.56 -11.38
CA ASP A 299 -1.60 -15.32 -10.15
C ASP A 299 -2.79 -16.27 -10.03
N TYR A 300 -3.05 -16.76 -8.83
CA TYR A 300 -4.15 -17.66 -8.58
C TYR A 300 -4.76 -17.49 -7.19
N LEU A 301 -6.02 -17.86 -7.10
CA LEU A 301 -6.77 -18.04 -5.86
C LEU A 301 -6.89 -19.53 -5.56
N PHE A 302 -6.53 -19.95 -4.37
CA PHE A 302 -6.65 -21.32 -3.90
C PHE A 302 -7.77 -21.40 -2.87
N MET A 303 -8.84 -22.12 -3.18
CA MET A 303 -10.05 -22.22 -2.37
C MET A 303 -10.31 -23.68 -1.97
N LEU A 304 -10.96 -23.88 -0.84
CA LEU A 304 -11.44 -25.21 -0.41
C LEU A 304 -12.94 -25.29 -0.48
N SER A 305 -13.50 -26.43 -0.86
CA SER A 305 -14.94 -26.58 -1.09
C SER A 305 -15.79 -26.70 0.17
N GLU A 306 -15.21 -26.83 1.36
CA GLU A 306 -15.96 -26.83 2.61
C GLU A 306 -16.52 -25.43 2.91
N SER A 307 -17.77 -25.35 3.37
CA SER A 307 -18.55 -24.11 3.47
C SER A 307 -17.92 -23.00 4.32
N TRP A 308 -17.06 -23.33 5.29
CA TRP A 308 -16.34 -22.32 6.06
C TRP A 308 -15.30 -21.58 5.25
N TYR A 309 -14.77 -22.22 4.20
CA TYR A 309 -13.69 -21.72 3.36
C TYR A 309 -14.16 -21.36 1.96
N PHE A 310 -15.40 -21.70 1.62
CA PHE A 310 -16.02 -21.46 0.31
C PHE A 310 -17.29 -20.64 0.47
N ASN A 311 -17.14 -19.33 0.54
CA ASN A 311 -18.24 -18.39 0.64
C ASN A 311 -17.90 -17.11 -0.16
N VAL A 312 -18.92 -16.30 -0.41
CA VAL A 312 -18.78 -15.10 -1.27
C VAL A 312 -17.83 -14.06 -0.64
N GLY A 313 -17.82 -13.95 0.68
CA GLY A 313 -16.92 -13.01 1.38
C GLY A 313 -15.46 -13.31 1.13
N VAL A 314 -15.05 -14.58 1.26
CA VAL A 314 -13.67 -15.02 0.97
C VAL A 314 -13.35 -14.82 -0.51
N LEU A 315 -14.25 -15.22 -1.42
CA LEU A 315 -14.03 -15.02 -2.86
C LEU A 315 -13.82 -13.54 -3.21
N CYS A 316 -14.62 -12.65 -2.65
CA CYS A 316 -14.51 -11.21 -2.93
C CYS A 316 -13.25 -10.59 -2.34
N HIS A 317 -12.82 -11.03 -1.16
CA HIS A 317 -11.56 -10.59 -0.57
C HIS A 317 -10.37 -11.02 -1.44
N GLU A 318 -10.26 -12.32 -1.72
CA GLU A 318 -9.15 -12.85 -2.52
C GLU A 318 -9.11 -12.26 -3.93
N PHE A 319 -10.28 -12.00 -4.53
CA PHE A 319 -10.34 -11.37 -5.84
C PHE A 319 -9.90 -9.90 -5.81
N PHE A 320 -10.09 -9.17 -4.71
CA PHE A 320 -9.57 -7.80 -4.63
C PHE A 320 -8.05 -7.76 -4.64
N HIS A 321 -7.39 -8.80 -4.16
CA HIS A 321 -5.94 -8.96 -4.34
C HIS A 321 -5.54 -9.13 -5.83
N VAL A 322 -6.38 -9.80 -6.64
CA VAL A 322 -6.15 -9.90 -8.10
C VAL A 322 -6.16 -8.52 -8.76
N LEU A 323 -6.95 -7.58 -8.23
CA LEU A 323 -6.98 -6.18 -8.65
C LEU A 323 -5.89 -5.32 -8.01
N GLY A 324 -5.02 -5.88 -7.15
CA GLY A 324 -3.87 -5.21 -6.56
C GLY A 324 -4.09 -4.62 -5.16
N ALA A 325 -5.25 -4.84 -4.54
CA ALA A 325 -5.50 -4.36 -3.18
C ALA A 325 -4.70 -5.18 -2.14
N PRO A 326 -4.13 -4.54 -1.11
CA PRO A 326 -3.46 -5.22 -0.02
C PRO A 326 -4.43 -5.60 1.10
N ASP A 327 -3.98 -6.46 2.01
CA ASP A 327 -4.66 -6.72 3.28
C ASP A 327 -4.63 -5.52 4.21
N LEU A 328 -5.72 -5.36 4.97
CA LEU A 328 -5.86 -4.31 5.97
C LEU A 328 -5.76 -4.82 7.41
N TYR A 329 -5.59 -6.12 7.65
CA TYR A 329 -5.27 -6.68 8.96
C TYR A 329 -3.74 -6.81 9.15
N HIS A 330 -3.31 -6.83 10.40
CA HIS A 330 -1.91 -7.00 10.74
C HIS A 330 -1.47 -8.45 10.64
N TYR A 331 -0.30 -8.69 10.07
CA TYR A 331 0.32 -10.01 9.98
C TYR A 331 1.16 -10.36 11.22
N ASP A 332 0.96 -9.68 12.34
CA ASP A 332 1.73 -9.84 13.58
C ASP A 332 1.13 -10.87 14.58
N GLY A 333 0.07 -11.56 14.17
CA GLY A 333 -0.62 -12.50 15.05
C GLY A 333 -1.52 -11.85 16.10
N GLY A 334 -1.85 -10.55 15.97
CA GLY A 334 -2.87 -9.85 16.77
C GLY A 334 -2.32 -9.11 18.00
N GLY A 335 -1.04 -8.74 17.97
CA GLY A 335 -0.42 -7.93 19.05
C GLY A 335 -0.84 -6.48 19.06
N ALA A 336 -1.18 -5.90 17.89
CA ALA A 336 -1.64 -4.53 17.72
C ALA A 336 -3.17 -4.45 17.59
N PRO A 337 -3.79 -3.27 17.83
CA PRO A 337 -5.22 -3.09 17.58
C PRO A 337 -5.58 -3.30 16.11
N SER A 338 -6.70 -3.96 15.87
CA SER A 338 -7.27 -4.13 14.53
C SER A 338 -7.53 -2.76 13.88
N PRO A 339 -7.05 -2.49 12.66
CA PRO A 339 -7.12 -1.13 12.08
C PRO A 339 -8.54 -0.69 11.72
N VAL A 340 -9.27 -1.46 10.90
CA VAL A 340 -10.59 -1.09 10.37
C VAL A 340 -11.70 -2.10 10.70
N GLY A 341 -11.34 -3.33 11.10
CA GLY A 341 -12.27 -4.40 11.43
C GLY A 341 -13.17 -4.75 10.24
N ALA A 342 -14.34 -5.33 10.51
CA ALA A 342 -15.30 -5.69 9.49
C ALA A 342 -16.04 -4.48 8.84
N TRP A 343 -15.44 -3.29 8.87
CA TRP A 343 -15.85 -2.14 8.05
C TRP A 343 -15.22 -2.17 6.65
N ASP A 344 -14.24 -3.02 6.43
CA ASP A 344 -13.63 -3.24 5.13
C ASP A 344 -13.44 -4.74 4.89
N VAL A 345 -13.80 -5.21 3.68
CA VAL A 345 -13.67 -6.62 3.28
C VAL A 345 -12.21 -7.10 3.33
N MET A 346 -11.24 -6.18 3.19
CA MET A 346 -9.81 -6.52 3.20
C MET A 346 -9.21 -6.69 4.60
N GLU A 347 -9.93 -6.41 5.67
CA GLU A 347 -9.52 -6.80 7.03
C GLU A 347 -10.31 -7.99 7.55
N SER A 348 -11.63 -7.97 7.37
CA SER A 348 -12.51 -9.03 7.89
C SER A 348 -13.78 -9.07 7.07
N ASN A 349 -14.07 -10.18 6.42
CA ASN A 349 -15.23 -10.34 5.57
C ASN A 349 -16.40 -11.02 6.29
N THR A 350 -17.62 -10.75 5.81
CA THR A 350 -18.85 -11.45 6.17
C THR A 350 -19.37 -12.24 4.96
N ASP A 351 -20.41 -13.04 5.14
CA ASP A 351 -21.11 -13.69 4.03
C ASP A 351 -22.62 -13.46 4.18
N PRO A 352 -23.26 -12.64 3.31
CA PRO A 352 -22.70 -11.82 2.22
C PRO A 352 -21.64 -10.82 2.69
N PRO A 353 -20.62 -10.49 1.85
CA PRO A 353 -19.57 -9.55 2.20
C PRO A 353 -20.12 -8.12 2.38
N GLN A 354 -19.43 -7.32 3.17
CA GLN A 354 -19.59 -5.87 3.20
C GLN A 354 -18.69 -5.21 2.13
N TYR A 355 -18.91 -3.92 1.85
CA TYR A 355 -18.02 -3.18 0.96
C TYR A 355 -16.62 -2.96 1.56
N MET A 356 -15.64 -2.72 0.68
CA MET A 356 -14.43 -2.00 1.03
C MET A 356 -14.74 -0.52 1.30
N SER A 357 -13.83 0.19 1.97
CA SER A 357 -13.95 1.63 2.21
C SER A 357 -13.88 2.44 0.90
N ALA A 358 -14.37 3.68 0.93
CA ALA A 358 -14.26 4.59 -0.21
C ALA A 358 -12.80 4.85 -0.59
N PHE A 359 -11.90 4.91 0.39
CA PHE A 359 -10.47 5.05 0.15
C PHE A 359 -9.90 3.87 -0.65
N MET A 360 -10.28 2.64 -0.33
CA MET A 360 -9.86 1.44 -1.05
C MET A 360 -10.46 1.39 -2.46
N LYS A 361 -11.73 1.79 -2.63
CA LYS A 361 -12.38 1.92 -3.94
C LYS A 361 -11.69 2.96 -4.83
N TRP A 362 -11.25 4.09 -4.24
CA TRP A 362 -10.51 5.12 -4.96
C TRP A 362 -9.10 4.66 -5.32
N LYS A 363 -8.34 4.17 -4.34
CA LYS A 363 -6.90 3.92 -4.50
C LYS A 363 -6.60 2.66 -5.32
N TYR A 364 -7.32 1.57 -5.04
CA TYR A 364 -7.04 0.25 -5.62
C TYR A 364 -8.06 -0.17 -6.67
N GLY A 365 -9.31 0.27 -6.54
CA GLY A 365 -10.35 -0.01 -7.51
C GLY A 365 -10.34 0.93 -8.71
N ASP A 366 -9.89 2.17 -8.52
CA ASP A 366 -10.00 3.25 -9.52
C ASP A 366 -11.46 3.52 -9.94
N TRP A 367 -12.42 3.27 -9.01
CA TRP A 367 -13.85 3.37 -9.28
C TRP A 367 -14.46 4.69 -8.83
N ILE A 368 -13.76 5.46 -8.00
CA ILE A 368 -14.15 6.79 -7.56
C ILE A 368 -13.22 7.79 -8.25
N PRO A 369 -13.75 8.65 -9.16
CA PRO A 369 -12.89 9.51 -9.99
C PRO A 369 -12.26 10.66 -9.23
N ASP A 370 -12.92 11.17 -8.18
CA ASP A 370 -12.54 12.38 -7.47
C ASP A 370 -12.25 12.10 -5.99
N PHE A 371 -11.18 12.67 -5.48
CA PHE A 371 -10.83 12.66 -4.06
C PHE A 371 -10.70 14.09 -3.54
N PRO A 372 -11.81 14.81 -3.36
CA PRO A 372 -11.80 16.24 -3.04
C PRO A 372 -11.26 16.50 -1.63
N GLU A 373 -10.38 17.50 -1.53
CA GLU A 373 -9.85 17.99 -0.27
C GLU A 373 -10.68 19.15 0.26
N ILE A 374 -11.03 19.11 1.54
CA ILE A 374 -11.66 20.22 2.24
C ILE A 374 -10.60 21.26 2.59
N THR A 375 -10.64 22.41 1.93
CA THR A 375 -9.66 23.49 2.07
C THR A 375 -10.22 24.72 2.81
N SER A 376 -11.48 24.70 3.23
CA SER A 376 -12.12 25.80 3.97
C SER A 376 -13.10 25.28 5.00
N SER A 377 -13.27 26.02 6.08
CA SER A 377 -14.31 25.75 7.07
C SER A 377 -15.70 25.86 6.46
N GLY A 378 -16.58 24.91 6.72
CA GLY A 378 -17.92 24.90 6.14
C GLY A 378 -18.70 23.64 6.41
N THR A 379 -19.95 23.63 5.93
CA THR A 379 -20.81 22.44 5.95
C THR A 379 -20.65 21.67 4.65
N TYR A 380 -20.37 20.40 4.78
CA TYR A 380 -20.22 19.44 3.68
C TYR A 380 -21.25 18.32 3.81
N SER A 381 -21.49 17.61 2.74
CA SER A 381 -22.47 16.53 2.71
C SER A 381 -21.89 15.33 1.97
N LEU A 382 -22.16 14.15 2.48
CA LEU A 382 -21.79 12.86 1.87
C LEU A 382 -23.03 12.11 1.40
N SER A 383 -22.94 11.54 0.21
CA SER A 383 -23.85 10.48 -0.25
C SER A 383 -23.44 9.14 0.34
N PRO A 384 -24.38 8.17 0.44
CA PRO A 384 -24.03 6.81 0.82
C PRO A 384 -23.00 6.20 -0.13
N LEU A 385 -22.13 5.32 0.39
CA LEU A 385 -21.08 4.67 -0.41
C LEU A 385 -21.62 3.80 -1.57
N GLN A 386 -22.91 3.53 -1.61
CA GLN A 386 -23.61 2.90 -2.73
C GLN A 386 -23.73 3.82 -3.96
N GLU A 387 -23.65 5.13 -3.75
CA GLU A 387 -23.55 6.11 -4.83
C GLU A 387 -22.10 6.28 -5.26
N GLN A 388 -21.85 6.86 -6.44
CA GLN A 388 -20.48 7.10 -6.92
C GLN A 388 -19.99 8.51 -6.60
N GLU A 389 -20.90 9.47 -6.50
CA GLU A 389 -20.60 10.89 -6.33
C GLU A 389 -20.70 11.34 -4.87
N ASN A 390 -19.80 12.21 -4.45
CA ASN A 390 -19.77 12.80 -3.10
C ASN A 390 -19.68 11.77 -1.96
N VAL A 391 -18.96 10.68 -2.18
CA VAL A 391 -18.89 9.55 -1.23
C VAL A 391 -17.71 9.65 -0.25
N LEU A 392 -16.74 10.52 -0.52
CA LEU A 392 -15.60 10.76 0.37
C LEU A 392 -15.06 12.18 0.28
N TYR A 393 -14.41 12.63 1.35
CA TYR A 393 -13.59 13.83 1.40
C TYR A 393 -12.29 13.56 2.13
N LYS A 394 -11.22 14.21 1.67
CA LYS A 394 -9.96 14.34 2.38
C LYS A 394 -9.98 15.59 3.25
N ILE A 395 -9.51 15.49 4.50
CA ILE A 395 -9.37 16.60 5.43
C ILE A 395 -7.92 16.61 5.89
N PRO A 396 -7.14 17.67 5.60
CA PRO A 396 -5.75 17.74 6.03
C PRO A 396 -5.64 17.84 7.55
N SER A 397 -4.58 17.27 8.13
CA SER A 397 -4.22 17.50 9.52
C SER A 397 -3.37 18.77 9.62
N PRO A 398 -3.66 19.71 10.52
CA PRO A 398 -2.75 20.82 10.77
C PRO A 398 -1.48 20.40 11.53
N ASN A 399 -1.46 19.19 12.08
CA ASN A 399 -0.39 18.68 12.93
C ASN A 399 0.50 17.64 12.21
N SER A 400 0.25 17.38 10.91
CA SER A 400 1.06 16.47 10.09
C SER A 400 1.09 16.92 8.63
N GLU A 401 2.24 16.82 8.00
CA GLU A 401 2.40 17.06 6.57
C GLU A 401 2.00 15.83 5.73
N THR A 402 1.98 14.64 6.34
CA THR A 402 1.75 13.37 5.64
C THR A 402 0.45 12.69 6.04
N GLU A 403 0.16 12.57 7.34
CA GLU A 403 -1.09 11.96 7.82
C GLU A 403 -2.27 12.93 7.62
N TYR A 404 -3.39 12.39 7.15
CA TYR A 404 -4.63 13.14 6.93
C TYR A 404 -5.86 12.30 7.27
N PHE A 405 -7.04 12.89 7.20
CA PHE A 405 -8.30 12.22 7.50
C PHE A 405 -9.14 12.02 6.25
N VAL A 406 -9.92 10.95 6.26
CA VAL A 406 -10.92 10.65 5.23
C VAL A 406 -12.24 10.40 5.89
N VAL A 407 -13.30 10.92 5.30
CA VAL A 407 -14.67 10.68 5.74
C VAL A 407 -15.48 10.03 4.62
N GLU A 408 -16.33 9.07 4.98
CA GLU A 408 -17.29 8.41 4.09
C GLU A 408 -18.62 8.21 4.81
N TYR A 409 -19.70 7.97 4.09
CA TYR A 409 -20.99 7.61 4.66
C TYR A 409 -21.36 6.18 4.36
N ARG A 410 -21.52 5.36 5.42
CA ARG A 410 -21.98 3.96 5.34
C ARG A 410 -23.45 3.90 5.74
N LYS A 411 -24.29 3.48 4.80
CA LYS A 411 -25.73 3.28 5.01
C LYS A 411 -26.02 1.79 5.07
N LYS A 412 -26.59 1.35 6.20
CA LYS A 412 -26.93 -0.08 6.41
C LYS A 412 -28.15 -0.48 5.61
N GLU A 413 -27.98 -0.60 4.31
CA GLU A 413 -28.99 -1.04 3.38
C GLU A 413 -28.36 -1.84 2.24
N GLY A 414 -29.18 -2.39 1.35
CA GLY A 414 -28.72 -3.22 0.24
C GLY A 414 -28.31 -4.63 0.67
N LEU A 415 -27.70 -5.34 -0.25
CA LEU A 415 -27.29 -6.73 -0.05
C LEU A 415 -26.01 -6.84 0.81
N TYR A 416 -25.12 -5.88 0.67
CA TYR A 416 -23.76 -5.94 1.19
C TYR A 416 -23.55 -5.06 2.44
N ASP A 417 -23.79 -3.76 2.37
CA ASP A 417 -23.50 -2.86 3.51
C ASP A 417 -24.38 -3.06 4.74
N ILE A 418 -25.48 -3.81 4.63
CA ILE A 418 -26.27 -4.26 5.77
C ILE A 418 -25.44 -5.11 6.74
N ASN A 419 -24.35 -5.75 6.27
CA ASN A 419 -23.51 -6.67 7.03
C ASN A 419 -22.35 -6.00 7.77
N THR A 420 -22.19 -4.67 7.63
CA THR A 420 -21.19 -3.90 8.40
C THR A 420 -21.43 -4.00 9.90
N PRO A 421 -20.43 -3.74 10.77
CA PRO A 421 -20.54 -3.89 12.22
C PRO A 421 -21.69 -3.11 12.84
N GLY A 422 -22.32 -3.68 13.85
CA GLY A 422 -23.40 -3.04 14.62
C GLY A 422 -24.70 -2.86 13.83
N THR A 423 -25.49 -1.89 14.25
CA THR A 423 -26.84 -1.61 13.69
C THR A 423 -27.00 -0.17 13.19
N ARG A 424 -25.91 0.59 13.12
CA ARG A 424 -25.93 2.03 12.89
C ARG A 424 -25.47 2.37 11.48
N SER A 425 -26.25 3.20 10.78
CA SER A 425 -25.78 3.96 9.62
C SER A 425 -25.12 5.25 10.11
N GLY A 426 -24.15 5.78 9.39
CA GLY A 426 -23.52 7.06 9.74
C GLY A 426 -22.20 7.31 9.00
N MET A 427 -21.65 8.46 9.26
CA MET A 427 -20.34 8.85 8.74
C MET A 427 -19.24 8.09 9.48
N LEU A 428 -18.30 7.55 8.74
CA LEU A 428 -17.05 7.00 9.26
C LEU A 428 -15.92 7.99 9.06
N VAL A 429 -14.95 7.97 9.96
CA VAL A 429 -13.77 8.82 9.93
C VAL A 429 -12.52 7.95 10.03
N TYR A 430 -11.64 8.09 9.05
CA TYR A 430 -10.38 7.35 8.99
C TYR A 430 -9.19 8.30 9.12
N ARG A 431 -8.10 7.79 9.67
CA ARG A 431 -6.76 8.34 9.52
C ARG A 431 -6.07 7.60 8.38
N ILE A 432 -5.45 8.34 7.48
CA ILE A 432 -4.61 7.80 6.41
C ILE A 432 -3.18 8.23 6.68
N ASN A 433 -2.27 7.26 6.59
CA ASN A 433 -0.84 7.48 6.72
C ASN A 433 -0.12 6.95 5.45
N PRO A 434 0.18 7.81 4.48
CA PRO A 434 0.86 7.40 3.26
C PRO A 434 2.27 6.81 3.49
N ASP A 435 2.93 7.18 4.59
CA ASP A 435 4.28 6.70 4.93
C ASP A 435 4.28 5.23 5.42
N ALA A 436 3.11 4.68 5.71
CA ALA A 436 2.97 3.27 6.08
C ALA A 436 3.16 2.30 4.90
N GLY A 437 3.13 2.82 3.67
CA GLY A 437 3.13 2.02 2.45
C GLY A 437 1.72 1.61 2.03
N ASN A 438 1.57 0.45 1.37
CA ASN A 438 0.29 -0.06 0.92
C ASN A 438 -0.25 -1.09 1.90
N GLY A 439 -1.48 -0.86 2.38
CA GLY A 439 -2.18 -1.74 3.31
C GLY A 439 -1.64 -1.69 4.74
N ASN A 440 -2.18 -2.56 5.58
CA ASN A 440 -1.87 -2.59 7.01
C ASN A 440 -1.09 -3.84 7.43
N ALA A 441 -0.78 -4.73 6.49
CA ALA A 441 -0.18 -6.03 6.78
C ALA A 441 1.13 -5.96 7.58
N SER A 442 1.92 -4.92 7.37
CA SER A 442 3.17 -4.64 8.12
C SER A 442 2.99 -3.67 9.28
N GLY A 443 1.75 -3.22 9.52
CA GLY A 443 1.44 -2.26 10.57
C GLY A 443 1.60 -2.76 12.00
N PRO A 444 1.52 -1.86 12.98
CA PRO A 444 1.60 -0.42 12.82
C PRO A 444 3.00 0.06 12.37
N PRO A 445 3.09 1.10 11.50
CA PRO A 445 2.02 2.03 11.11
C PRO A 445 1.00 1.42 10.14
N ASP A 446 -0.25 1.90 10.25
CA ASP A 446 -1.35 1.51 9.38
C ASP A 446 -1.53 2.54 8.27
N GLU A 447 -1.69 2.10 7.03
CA GLU A 447 -2.10 2.98 5.94
C GLU A 447 -3.48 3.60 6.22
N ILE A 448 -4.42 2.79 6.68
CA ILE A 448 -5.78 3.20 7.00
C ILE A 448 -6.19 2.72 8.40
N TYR A 449 -6.68 3.62 9.22
CA TYR A 449 -7.18 3.35 10.56
C TYR A 449 -8.54 3.99 10.77
N LEU A 450 -9.55 3.23 11.23
CA LEU A 450 -10.89 3.70 11.51
C LEU A 450 -10.99 4.22 12.96
N TYR A 451 -11.42 5.47 13.14
CA TYR A 451 -11.74 6.02 14.46
C TYR A 451 -13.03 5.43 15.04
N ARG A 452 -12.98 5.02 16.29
CA ARG A 452 -14.09 4.37 17.01
C ARG A 452 -14.00 4.60 18.50
N PRO A 453 -15.11 4.66 19.23
CA PRO A 453 -15.11 4.89 20.68
C PRO A 453 -14.20 3.91 21.42
N GLY A 454 -13.30 4.45 22.24
CA GLY A 454 -12.30 3.69 23.01
C GLY A 454 -11.15 3.13 22.18
N GLY A 455 -11.09 3.40 20.86
CA GLY A 455 -9.96 3.06 20.01
C GLY A 455 -8.77 3.99 20.24
N THR A 456 -7.57 3.42 20.32
CA THR A 456 -6.29 4.13 20.51
C THR A 456 -5.19 3.38 19.76
N LEU A 457 -3.95 3.85 19.83
CA LEU A 457 -2.78 3.12 19.30
C LEU A 457 -2.53 1.76 19.96
N SER A 458 -3.19 1.46 21.10
CA SER A 458 -3.01 0.21 21.84
C SER A 458 -4.31 -0.49 22.22
N ASN A 459 -5.46 0.03 21.81
CA ASN A 459 -6.78 -0.48 22.19
C ASN A 459 -7.69 -0.59 20.98
N ASN A 460 -8.36 -1.73 20.82
CA ASN A 460 -9.30 -1.96 19.70
C ASN A 460 -10.49 -1.01 19.71
N GLY A 461 -11.00 -0.64 20.86
CA GLY A 461 -12.25 0.14 20.94
C GLY A 461 -13.48 -0.64 20.48
N ASN A 462 -14.54 0.07 20.07
CA ASN A 462 -15.83 -0.51 19.70
C ASN A 462 -16.23 -0.19 18.26
N PHE A 463 -15.98 -1.12 17.35
CA PHE A 463 -16.32 -1.01 15.93
C PHE A 463 -17.82 -0.84 15.65
N ASN A 464 -18.70 -1.43 16.49
CA ASN A 464 -20.15 -1.31 16.31
C ASN A 464 -20.66 0.12 16.52
N ASN A 465 -19.89 0.95 17.20
CA ASN A 465 -20.23 2.34 17.50
C ASN A 465 -19.35 3.35 16.74
N ALA A 466 -18.60 2.91 15.73
CA ALA A 466 -17.77 3.80 14.91
C ALA A 466 -18.58 4.89 14.17
N PRO A 467 -19.80 4.59 13.63
CA PRO A 467 -20.54 5.60 12.86
C PRO A 467 -20.94 6.83 13.66
N TYR A 468 -20.66 8.00 13.12
CA TYR A 468 -21.15 9.30 13.58
C TYR A 468 -22.54 9.55 13.01
N ASN A 469 -23.50 9.88 13.88
CA ASN A 469 -24.89 10.13 13.51
C ASN A 469 -25.62 10.79 14.70
N ALA A 470 -26.33 11.89 14.44
CA ALA A 470 -27.05 12.64 15.47
C ALA A 470 -28.11 11.81 16.18
N ALA A 471 -28.75 10.84 15.51
CA ALA A 471 -29.75 9.94 16.12
C ALA A 471 -29.18 9.15 17.32
N TYR A 472 -27.86 9.00 17.42
CA TYR A 472 -27.17 8.29 18.49
C TYR A 472 -26.34 9.21 19.40
N GLY A 473 -26.44 10.54 19.21
CA GLY A 473 -25.69 11.54 19.95
C GLY A 473 -24.20 11.58 19.62
N HIS A 474 -23.78 10.96 18.52
CA HIS A 474 -22.40 10.90 18.06
C HIS A 474 -22.23 11.89 16.90
N THR A 475 -21.99 13.17 17.23
CA THR A 475 -22.11 14.30 16.30
C THR A 475 -20.83 15.06 16.05
N GLN A 476 -19.71 14.64 16.67
CA GLN A 476 -18.44 15.38 16.55
C GLN A 476 -17.24 14.45 16.78
N ILE A 477 -16.12 14.84 16.19
CA ILE A 477 -14.78 14.30 16.48
C ILE A 477 -13.78 15.44 16.45
N ASN A 478 -12.98 15.51 17.50
CA ASN A 478 -11.83 16.40 17.64
C ASN A 478 -10.85 15.79 18.67
N ASP A 479 -9.81 16.51 19.05
CA ASP A 479 -8.79 16.00 19.97
C ASP A 479 -9.31 15.77 21.40
N ASP A 480 -10.42 16.42 21.82
CA ASP A 480 -11.05 16.29 23.14
C ASP A 480 -12.15 15.22 23.19
N THR A 481 -12.51 14.60 22.07
CA THR A 481 -13.61 13.61 22.00
C THR A 481 -13.13 12.17 22.27
N ASN A 482 -14.08 11.26 22.36
CA ASN A 482 -13.80 9.81 22.37
C ASN A 482 -14.52 9.13 21.19
N PRO A 483 -13.78 8.69 20.11
CA PRO A 483 -12.33 8.78 19.99
C PRO A 483 -11.85 10.24 19.83
N SER A 484 -10.61 10.51 20.24
CA SER A 484 -9.88 11.70 19.80
C SER A 484 -9.35 11.50 18.37
N SER A 485 -9.03 12.60 17.69
CA SER A 485 -8.47 12.57 16.32
C SER A 485 -6.95 12.36 16.28
N PHE A 486 -6.45 11.42 17.07
CA PHE A 486 -5.00 11.18 17.22
C PHE A 486 -4.29 10.75 15.93
N LEU A 487 -3.03 11.16 15.76
CA LEU A 487 -2.11 10.70 14.72
C LEU A 487 -1.36 9.44 15.16
N TYR A 488 -0.75 8.74 14.20
CA TYR A 488 0.23 7.70 14.50
C TYR A 488 1.59 8.31 14.88
N ASN A 489 2.06 9.28 14.12
CA ASN A 489 3.25 10.08 14.38
C ASN A 489 4.45 9.22 14.82
N ASN A 490 4.86 8.26 13.98
CA ASN A 490 5.93 7.29 14.27
C ASN A 490 5.76 6.54 15.62
N GLY A 491 4.52 6.27 16.02
CA GLY A 491 4.20 5.58 17.28
C GLY A 491 4.15 6.49 18.50
N ALA A 492 4.51 7.77 18.37
CA ALA A 492 4.42 8.74 19.47
C ALA A 492 2.97 9.19 19.75
N GLY A 493 2.10 9.06 18.74
CA GLY A 493 0.76 9.61 18.80
C GLY A 493 0.76 11.13 18.79
N GLY A 494 -0.31 11.72 19.26
CA GLY A 494 -0.49 13.15 19.39
C GLY A 494 -1.83 13.62 18.84
N GLU A 495 -2.13 14.89 19.04
CA GLU A 495 -3.35 15.52 18.56
C GLU A 495 -3.34 15.58 17.03
N GLY A 496 -4.45 15.19 16.41
CA GLY A 496 -4.61 15.21 14.95
C GLY A 496 -5.08 16.54 14.40
N GLY A 497 -5.68 17.36 15.25
CA GLY A 497 -6.20 18.66 14.87
C GLY A 497 -7.46 18.62 14.00
N LEU A 498 -8.06 17.45 13.79
CA LEU A 498 -9.36 17.34 13.12
C LEU A 498 -10.45 17.99 13.99
N ASN A 499 -11.32 18.76 13.37
CA ASN A 499 -12.47 19.33 14.06
C ASN A 499 -13.72 19.21 13.20
N ILE A 500 -14.44 18.11 13.36
CA ILE A 500 -15.75 17.87 12.76
C ILE A 500 -16.84 18.05 13.82
N LEU A 501 -17.86 18.80 13.47
CA LEU A 501 -18.98 19.18 14.34
C LEU A 501 -20.31 18.96 13.61
N ASN A 502 -21.39 18.93 14.38
CA ASN A 502 -22.76 18.99 13.87
C ASN A 502 -23.07 17.91 12.80
N VAL A 503 -22.54 16.70 12.97
CA VAL A 503 -22.94 15.58 12.11
C VAL A 503 -24.44 15.34 12.26
N THR A 504 -25.18 15.36 11.15
CA THR A 504 -26.62 15.20 11.11
C THR A 504 -27.09 13.76 11.34
N GLU A 505 -28.37 13.54 11.36
CA GLU A 505 -28.92 12.19 11.21
C GLU A 505 -28.61 11.63 9.83
N ALA A 506 -28.39 10.32 9.76
CA ALA A 506 -28.18 9.59 8.53
C ALA A 506 -29.52 9.39 7.81
N ASP A 507 -29.63 9.88 6.57
CA ASP A 507 -30.80 9.77 5.70
C ASP A 507 -30.33 9.48 4.26
N GLU A 508 -30.87 10.14 3.23
CA GLU A 508 -30.38 10.06 1.86
C GLU A 508 -28.94 10.58 1.75
N THR A 509 -28.61 11.57 2.57
CA THR A 509 -27.25 12.09 2.74
C THR A 509 -26.96 12.30 4.23
N ILE A 510 -25.70 12.48 4.56
CA ILE A 510 -25.27 12.92 5.90
C ILE A 510 -24.43 14.18 5.77
N SER A 511 -24.72 15.20 6.57
CA SER A 511 -23.99 16.46 6.56
C SER A 511 -23.20 16.64 7.84
N PHE A 512 -22.10 17.39 7.75
CA PHE A 512 -21.21 17.67 8.86
C PHE A 512 -20.53 19.02 8.65
N PHE A 513 -20.13 19.69 9.72
CA PHE A 513 -19.35 20.91 9.64
C PHE A 513 -17.88 20.60 9.95
N VAL A 514 -16.98 21.07 9.08
CA VAL A 514 -15.54 21.02 9.32
C VAL A 514 -15.07 22.42 9.70
N SER A 515 -14.36 22.52 10.83
CA SER A 515 -13.64 23.74 11.21
C SER A 515 -12.15 23.52 10.96
N LEU A 516 -11.59 24.25 10.00
CA LEU A 516 -10.15 24.29 9.77
C LEU A 516 -9.47 25.42 10.54
N GLY A 517 -10.26 26.17 11.37
CA GLY A 517 -9.82 27.37 12.04
C GLY A 517 -9.64 28.55 11.06
N ASN A 518 -9.43 29.74 11.60
CA ASN A 518 -9.10 30.93 10.83
C ASN A 518 -7.74 31.44 11.27
N PRO A 519 -6.71 31.41 10.41
CA PRO A 519 -5.45 32.06 10.72
C PRO A 519 -5.66 33.58 10.79
N SER A 520 -4.99 34.23 11.69
CA SER A 520 -4.98 35.68 11.80
C SER A 520 -3.54 36.15 11.95
N ILE A 521 -3.12 37.07 11.10
CA ILE A 521 -1.78 37.61 11.14
C ILE A 521 -1.67 38.77 12.14
N GLU A 522 -0.69 38.68 13.04
CA GLU A 522 -0.26 39.78 13.89
C GLU A 522 1.20 40.11 13.61
N ILE A 523 1.50 41.38 13.31
CA ILE A 523 2.84 41.85 13.00
C ILE A 523 3.26 42.87 14.05
N ILE A 524 4.38 42.61 14.76
CA ILE A 524 4.91 43.50 15.78
C ILE A 524 6.40 43.80 15.52
N PRO A 525 6.78 45.07 15.32
CA PRO A 525 5.91 46.27 15.18
C PRO A 525 5.20 46.28 13.81
N GLU A 526 4.01 46.90 13.72
CA GLU A 526 3.24 47.01 12.48
C GLU A 526 3.96 47.78 11.37
N ASN A 527 4.92 48.63 11.72
CA ASN A 527 5.71 49.42 10.79
C ASN A 527 7.18 49.44 11.22
N LEU A 528 8.09 49.30 10.25
CA LEU A 528 9.52 49.48 10.40
C LEU A 528 9.91 50.76 9.61
N GLU A 529 10.60 51.68 10.26
CA GLU A 529 11.05 52.94 9.62
C GLU A 529 12.58 52.96 9.62
N PHE A 530 13.17 53.12 8.43
CA PHE A 530 14.61 53.26 8.22
C PHE A 530 14.93 54.67 7.76
N ILE A 531 15.79 55.35 8.46
CA ILE A 531 16.39 56.60 8.08
C ILE A 531 17.87 56.35 7.84
N MET A 532 18.32 56.40 6.58
CA MET A 532 19.65 56.03 6.16
C MET A 532 20.26 57.05 5.22
N GLU A 533 21.56 57.23 5.25
CA GLU A 533 22.31 57.96 4.23
C GLU A 533 22.57 57.00 3.02
N PRO A 534 22.88 57.54 1.85
CA PRO A 534 23.28 56.70 0.72
C PRO A 534 24.44 55.78 1.10
N ASP A 535 24.35 54.50 0.73
CA ASP A 535 25.33 53.41 1.03
C ASP A 535 25.38 52.90 2.48
N ASP A 536 24.41 53.28 3.31
CA ASP A 536 24.29 52.75 4.68
C ASP A 536 23.42 51.45 4.70
N PHE A 537 23.72 50.58 5.63
CA PHE A 537 22.92 49.38 5.93
C PHE A 537 22.24 49.51 7.28
N ALA A 538 20.97 49.15 7.36
CA ALA A 538 20.25 49.03 8.60
C ALA A 538 19.34 47.80 8.56
N SER A 539 19.24 47.12 9.70
CA SER A 539 18.30 45.99 9.88
C SER A 539 17.37 46.26 11.05
N GLN A 540 16.12 45.94 10.91
CA GLN A 540 15.13 45.90 11.98
C GLN A 540 14.36 44.58 11.89
N THR A 541 13.86 44.08 13.01
CA THR A 541 13.14 42.81 13.06
C THR A 541 11.67 43.09 13.37
N ALA A 542 10.76 42.51 12.59
CA ALA A 542 9.37 42.38 12.95
C ALA A 542 9.06 40.90 13.26
N SER A 543 8.24 40.65 14.27
CA SER A 543 7.67 39.32 14.53
C SER A 543 6.36 39.19 13.76
N VAL A 544 6.21 38.12 12.99
CA VAL A 544 4.94 37.70 12.41
C VAL A 544 4.43 36.53 13.24
N THR A 545 3.23 36.63 13.77
CA THR A 545 2.62 35.63 14.63
C THR A 545 1.23 35.26 14.09
N ASN A 546 0.90 33.98 14.11
CA ASN A 546 -0.48 33.56 13.94
C ASN A 546 -1.23 33.81 15.25
N SER A 547 -2.07 34.84 15.28
CA SER A 547 -2.95 35.17 16.41
C SER A 547 -4.39 34.65 16.23
N GLY A 548 -4.62 33.81 15.20
CA GLY A 548 -5.89 33.17 14.93
C GLY A 548 -6.17 31.97 15.84
N ASP A 549 -7.07 31.10 15.42
CA ASP A 549 -7.45 29.91 16.19
C ASP A 549 -6.24 28.97 16.37
N GLU A 550 -6.17 28.28 17.54
CA GLU A 550 -4.97 27.54 18.01
C GLU A 550 -4.45 26.45 17.05
N MET A 551 -5.24 26.04 16.07
CA MET A 551 -4.89 24.91 15.17
C MET A 551 -4.85 25.34 13.69
N THR A 552 -4.49 26.60 13.43
CA THR A 552 -4.44 27.12 12.07
C THR A 552 -3.03 27.37 11.58
N THR A 553 -2.77 27.00 10.33
CA THR A 553 -1.53 27.37 9.64
C THR A 553 -1.69 28.74 9.00
N LEU A 554 -0.81 29.69 9.35
CA LEU A 554 -0.76 30.99 8.71
C LEU A 554 0.21 30.93 7.51
N SER A 555 -0.33 31.10 6.30
CA SER A 555 0.48 31.38 5.13
C SER A 555 0.38 32.86 4.78
N PHE A 556 1.50 33.53 4.49
CA PHE A 556 1.52 34.93 4.09
C PHE A 556 2.64 35.17 3.08
N ASP A 557 2.40 36.14 2.22
CA ASP A 557 3.40 36.63 1.26
C ASP A 557 3.97 37.96 1.74
N LEU A 558 5.28 38.15 1.62
CA LEU A 558 5.93 39.42 1.85
C LEU A 558 5.99 40.19 0.52
N ILE A 559 5.18 41.25 0.42
CA ILE A 559 5.16 42.09 -0.79
C ILE A 559 5.91 43.39 -0.51
N THR A 560 6.94 43.69 -1.27
CA THR A 560 7.63 45.00 -1.24
C THR A 560 7.01 45.95 -2.26
N SER A 561 6.53 47.14 -1.81
CA SER A 561 6.08 48.23 -2.69
C SER A 561 7.07 49.38 -2.66
N GLY A 562 7.84 49.56 -3.69
CA GLY A 562 8.81 50.64 -3.89
C GLY A 562 9.19 50.71 -5.36
N PRO A 563 10.12 51.57 -5.80
CA PRO A 563 10.69 51.47 -7.13
C PRO A 563 11.28 50.05 -7.21
N VAL A 564 10.58 49.24 -8.01
CA VAL A 564 10.55 47.79 -7.99
C VAL A 564 11.95 47.21 -8.01
N PRO A 565 12.42 46.52 -6.96
CA PRO A 565 13.38 45.45 -7.19
C PRO A 565 12.62 44.35 -7.91
N TYR A 566 13.15 43.87 -8.94
CA TYR A 566 12.81 42.75 -9.78
C TYR A 566 11.97 41.68 -9.07
N THR A 567 10.72 41.50 -9.46
CA THR A 567 9.90 40.40 -8.99
C THR A 567 10.37 39.14 -9.71
N ASN A 568 11.19 38.34 -9.06
CA ASN A 568 11.65 37.08 -9.60
C ASN A 568 10.52 36.04 -9.53
N PRO A 569 10.00 35.52 -10.62
CA PRO A 569 8.97 34.50 -10.62
C PRO A 569 9.49 33.10 -10.23
N GLY A 570 10.82 32.93 -10.02
CA GLY A 570 11.46 31.70 -9.60
C GLY A 570 11.38 31.48 -8.08
N GLY A 571 12.51 31.54 -7.39
CA GLY A 571 12.63 31.37 -5.95
C GLY A 571 13.72 32.23 -5.34
N GLY A 572 13.77 32.27 -4.02
CA GLY A 572 14.72 33.06 -3.25
C GLY A 572 14.09 34.30 -2.59
N PRO A 573 14.87 35.08 -1.81
CA PRO A 573 16.28 34.80 -1.55
C PRO A 573 16.47 33.60 -0.64
N ASP A 574 17.53 32.85 -0.88
CA ASP A 574 18.02 31.83 0.04
C ASP A 574 18.88 32.44 1.17
N GLY A 575 19.53 31.60 1.98
CA GLY A 575 20.43 32.04 3.05
C GLY A 575 21.67 32.83 2.57
N GLY A 576 22.02 32.74 1.28
CA GLY A 576 23.08 33.48 0.62
C GLY A 576 22.62 34.68 -0.19
N ASN A 577 21.34 35.06 -0.11
CA ASN A 577 20.67 36.10 -0.91
C ASN A 577 20.62 35.81 -2.43
N TYR A 578 20.71 34.55 -2.84
CA TYR A 578 20.52 34.17 -4.24
C TYR A 578 19.04 34.06 -4.60
N TYR A 579 18.72 34.47 -5.84
CA TYR A 579 17.43 34.28 -6.49
C TYR A 579 17.64 33.41 -7.73
N TRP A 580 16.70 32.57 -8.03
CA TRP A 580 16.72 31.77 -9.25
C TRP A 580 15.44 31.94 -10.05
N SER A 581 15.56 31.79 -11.36
CA SER A 581 14.42 31.71 -12.30
C SER A 581 14.79 30.80 -13.45
N ASP A 582 13.79 30.30 -14.16
CA ASP A 582 13.97 29.54 -15.38
C ASP A 582 13.09 30.05 -16.53
N THR A 583 13.35 29.55 -17.75
CA THR A 583 12.63 29.97 -18.96
C THR A 583 11.16 29.56 -19.01
N ASN A 584 10.68 28.68 -18.11
CA ASN A 584 9.26 28.33 -17.97
C ASN A 584 8.53 29.32 -17.05
N LEU A 585 9.23 29.82 -16.04
CA LEU A 585 8.68 30.74 -15.04
C LEU A 585 8.72 32.18 -15.49
N GLU A 586 9.78 32.61 -16.20
CA GLU A 586 9.99 33.97 -16.67
C GLU A 586 10.04 34.03 -18.20
N GLN A 587 8.99 34.60 -18.82
CA GLN A 587 8.85 34.66 -20.28
C GLN A 587 9.89 35.55 -20.98
N ASP A 588 10.48 36.49 -20.23
CA ASP A 588 11.51 37.43 -20.75
C ASP A 588 12.93 36.89 -20.56
N LEU A 589 13.09 35.75 -19.85
CA LEU A 589 14.38 35.07 -19.71
C LEU A 589 14.69 34.33 -21.02
N VAL A 590 15.62 34.87 -21.78
CA VAL A 590 16.03 34.31 -23.07
C VAL A 590 17.06 33.21 -22.87
N TYR A 591 16.83 32.06 -23.52
CA TYR A 591 17.84 31.02 -23.65
C TYR A 591 19.07 31.57 -24.38
N ASP A 592 20.26 31.50 -23.80
CA ASP A 592 21.49 32.10 -24.29
C ASP A 592 22.65 31.14 -24.14
N TRP A 593 22.80 30.25 -25.11
CA TRP A 593 23.91 29.34 -25.20
C TRP A 593 25.17 30.06 -25.63
N ILE A 594 26.25 29.95 -24.87
CA ILE A 594 27.56 30.49 -25.24
C ILE A 594 28.29 29.43 -26.05
N ASP A 595 28.44 29.66 -27.36
CA ASP A 595 29.18 28.75 -28.24
C ASP A 595 30.68 28.93 -28.03
N VAL A 596 31.31 27.91 -27.44
CA VAL A 596 32.74 27.85 -27.16
C VAL A 596 33.43 26.73 -27.94
N GLU A 597 32.76 26.15 -28.93
CA GLU A 597 33.33 25.11 -29.78
C GLU A 597 34.58 25.63 -30.51
N GLY A 598 35.68 24.85 -30.45
CA GLY A 598 36.96 25.21 -31.04
C GLY A 598 37.75 26.32 -30.33
N MET A 599 37.19 26.89 -29.25
CA MET A 599 37.89 27.89 -28.40
C MET A 599 38.13 27.37 -26.99
N SER A 600 37.36 26.41 -26.54
CA SER A 600 37.42 25.79 -25.22
C SER A 600 38.60 24.83 -25.05
N ILE A 601 38.96 24.58 -23.81
CA ILE A 601 40.02 23.67 -23.40
C ILE A 601 39.37 22.42 -22.86
N GLN A 602 39.73 21.25 -23.42
CA GLN A 602 39.24 19.97 -22.92
C GLN A 602 39.88 19.65 -21.57
N LEU A 603 39.08 19.13 -20.65
CA LEU A 603 39.50 18.69 -19.34
C LEU A 603 39.92 17.21 -19.36
N GLU A 604 40.96 16.91 -18.62
CA GLU A 604 41.42 15.57 -18.31
C GLU A 604 41.06 15.22 -16.86
N PHE A 605 40.43 14.09 -16.64
CA PHE A 605 40.04 13.64 -15.31
C PHE A 605 40.89 12.48 -14.84
N PRO A 606 41.39 12.50 -13.57
CA PRO A 606 42.14 11.37 -13.02
C PRO A 606 41.31 10.08 -12.90
N HIS A 607 40.03 10.21 -12.68
CA HIS A 607 39.05 9.12 -12.53
C HIS A 607 37.65 9.62 -12.91
N ASN A 608 36.71 8.71 -13.25
CA ASN A 608 35.33 9.08 -13.60
C ASN A 608 34.56 9.78 -12.46
N ASP A 609 35.02 9.68 -11.22
CA ASP A 609 34.39 10.32 -10.05
C ASP A 609 35.25 11.44 -9.47
N GLN A 610 36.42 11.70 -10.02
CA GLN A 610 37.35 12.67 -9.49
C GLN A 610 37.45 13.91 -10.37
N ALA A 611 37.28 15.08 -9.75
CA ALA A 611 37.40 16.35 -10.42
C ALA A 611 38.78 16.52 -11.10
N ALA A 612 38.84 17.32 -12.14
CA ALA A 612 40.08 17.81 -12.73
C ALA A 612 40.88 18.69 -11.75
N ASP A 613 42.15 18.95 -12.06
CA ASP A 613 42.91 19.97 -11.36
C ASP A 613 42.17 21.33 -11.42
N PRO A 614 42.28 22.18 -10.39
CA PRO A 614 41.64 23.49 -10.37
C PRO A 614 41.93 24.30 -11.63
N VAL A 615 40.89 24.93 -12.18
CA VAL A 615 40.99 25.76 -13.37
C VAL A 615 40.78 27.24 -13.01
N ASP A 616 41.56 28.11 -13.64
CA ASP A 616 41.48 29.58 -13.48
C ASP A 616 40.16 30.08 -14.15
N ILE A 617 39.31 30.76 -13.37
CA ILE A 617 38.07 31.37 -13.83
C ILE A 617 38.33 32.60 -14.72
N GLY A 618 39.50 33.25 -14.54
CA GLY A 618 39.87 34.45 -15.26
C GLY A 618 39.40 35.76 -14.60
N PHE A 619 38.67 35.65 -13.50
CA PHE A 619 38.24 36.77 -12.65
C PHE A 619 37.89 36.25 -11.25
N ASP A 620 37.75 37.18 -10.27
CA ASP A 620 37.29 36.84 -8.93
C ASP A 620 35.74 36.68 -8.97
N PHE A 621 35.26 35.43 -8.92
CA PHE A 621 33.82 35.10 -8.91
C PHE A 621 33.28 35.17 -7.47
N PRO A 622 32.33 36.07 -7.17
CA PRO A 622 31.70 36.10 -5.86
C PRO A 622 30.63 35.00 -5.74
N PHE A 623 30.82 34.11 -4.73
CA PHE A 623 29.86 33.06 -4.45
C PHE A 623 29.65 32.93 -2.93
N PHE A 624 28.43 33.14 -2.47
CA PHE A 624 28.10 33.44 -1.09
C PHE A 624 28.91 34.63 -0.56
N ASP A 625 29.56 34.50 0.58
CA ASP A 625 30.32 35.58 1.21
C ASP A 625 31.82 35.56 0.85
N GLU A 626 32.19 34.76 -0.14
CA GLU A 626 33.61 34.54 -0.52
C GLU A 626 33.86 34.89 -2.00
N GLN A 627 35.16 35.02 -2.37
CA GLN A 627 35.59 35.28 -3.75
C GLN A 627 36.51 34.13 -4.20
N TYR A 628 36.26 33.61 -5.41
CA TYR A 628 36.98 32.47 -5.97
C TYR A 628 37.59 32.82 -7.33
N SER A 629 38.89 32.70 -7.47
CA SER A 629 39.57 32.86 -8.77
C SER A 629 39.76 31.56 -9.53
N GLU A 630 39.59 30.42 -8.85
CA GLU A 630 39.70 29.07 -9.40
C GLU A 630 38.48 28.24 -8.98
N CYS A 631 38.11 27.25 -9.80
CA CYS A 631 37.15 26.23 -9.43
C CYS A 631 37.63 24.83 -9.85
N ILE A 632 37.08 23.79 -9.24
CA ILE A 632 37.23 22.41 -9.69
C ILE A 632 36.04 22.05 -10.53
N VAL A 633 36.26 21.25 -11.57
CA VAL A 633 35.22 20.72 -12.45
C VAL A 633 35.16 19.20 -12.26
N ASN A 634 34.01 18.68 -11.88
CA ASN A 634 33.80 17.25 -11.70
C ASN A 634 33.10 16.62 -12.93
N PRO A 635 33.58 15.46 -13.43
CA PRO A 635 32.95 14.81 -14.57
C PRO A 635 31.46 14.52 -14.35
N ASN A 636 31.01 14.38 -13.11
CA ASN A 636 29.64 14.09 -12.69
C ASN A 636 28.71 15.31 -12.67
N GLY A 637 28.98 16.34 -13.48
CA GLY A 637 28.04 17.41 -13.81
C GLY A 637 27.96 18.59 -12.83
N TRP A 638 29.02 18.86 -12.08
CA TRP A 638 29.07 19.98 -11.13
C TRP A 638 30.44 20.69 -11.09
N ILE A 639 30.43 21.92 -10.61
CA ILE A 639 31.65 22.68 -10.29
C ILE A 639 31.69 23.00 -8.81
N GLY A 640 32.87 23.01 -8.22
CA GLY A 640 33.09 23.27 -6.79
C GLY A 640 34.13 24.34 -6.53
N PHE A 641 34.00 25.01 -5.38
CA PHE A 641 34.92 26.05 -4.91
C PHE A 641 35.62 25.68 -3.59
N GLY A 642 35.46 24.41 -3.17
CA GLY A 642 36.01 23.84 -1.95
C GLY A 642 36.96 22.66 -2.22
N ASP A 643 37.20 21.86 -1.19
CA ASP A 643 38.09 20.72 -1.23
C ASP A 643 37.44 19.40 -1.67
N ASP A 644 36.10 19.38 -1.79
CA ASP A 644 35.36 18.21 -2.26
C ASP A 644 35.64 17.97 -3.74
N ASN A 645 36.06 16.76 -4.12
CA ASN A 645 36.49 16.49 -5.49
C ASN A 645 36.09 15.10 -6.03
N THR A 646 35.35 14.29 -5.28
CA THR A 646 35.05 12.91 -5.63
C THR A 646 33.56 12.53 -5.51
N GLU A 647 32.65 13.49 -5.28
CA GLU A 647 31.25 13.22 -5.06
C GLU A 647 30.54 12.87 -6.39
N TRP A 648 30.21 11.60 -6.55
CA TRP A 648 29.49 11.07 -7.73
C TRP A 648 28.04 10.69 -7.42
N GLU A 649 27.78 10.23 -6.17
CA GLU A 649 26.44 9.82 -5.74
C GLU A 649 25.62 11.05 -5.35
N ASN A 650 24.73 11.44 -6.24
CA ASN A 650 23.90 12.62 -6.03
C ASN A 650 22.83 12.43 -4.94
N THR A 651 22.47 13.52 -4.31
CA THR A 651 21.45 13.57 -3.25
C THR A 651 20.64 14.84 -3.36
N GLN A 652 19.52 14.89 -2.69
CA GLN A 652 18.73 16.11 -2.58
C GLN A 652 19.50 17.18 -1.80
N ILE A 653 19.51 18.42 -2.27
CA ILE A 653 20.13 19.56 -1.61
C ILE A 653 19.07 20.45 -0.93
N PRO A 654 19.41 21.12 0.21
CA PRO A 654 20.72 21.16 0.87
C PRO A 654 21.05 19.86 1.62
N SER A 655 22.27 19.35 1.48
CA SER A 655 22.73 18.12 2.14
C SER A 655 24.18 18.24 2.60
N PRO A 656 24.53 17.73 3.80
CA PRO A 656 25.92 17.67 4.24
C PRO A 656 26.81 16.73 3.40
N SER A 657 26.23 15.81 2.64
CA SER A 657 26.94 14.89 1.75
C SER A 657 27.08 15.38 0.31
N ALA A 658 26.50 16.51 -0.06
CA ALA A 658 26.75 17.11 -1.35
C ALA A 658 27.99 18.00 -1.33
N PRO A 659 28.72 18.19 -2.46
CA PRO A 659 29.92 19.00 -2.54
C PRO A 659 29.64 20.45 -2.16
N ARG A 660 30.57 21.11 -1.46
CA ARG A 660 30.40 22.49 -0.97
C ARG A 660 31.67 23.31 -0.95
N PRO A 661 31.62 24.61 -1.27
CA PRO A 661 30.54 25.28 -2.02
C PRO A 661 30.51 24.81 -3.46
N SER A 662 29.32 24.68 -4.08
CA SER A 662 29.19 24.11 -5.43
C SER A 662 28.01 24.66 -6.22
N ILE A 663 28.10 24.55 -7.55
CA ILE A 663 27.01 24.72 -8.51
C ILE A 663 26.84 23.41 -9.26
N LEU A 664 25.64 22.85 -9.22
CA LEU A 664 25.27 21.54 -9.73
C LEU A 664 24.45 21.75 -11.02
N GLY A 665 25.03 21.45 -12.19
CA GLY A 665 24.35 21.62 -13.47
C GLY A 665 23.43 20.46 -13.78
N MET A 666 23.95 19.25 -13.65
CA MET A 666 23.26 17.96 -13.75
C MET A 666 24.10 16.95 -12.97
N TRP A 667 24.13 17.08 -11.64
CA TRP A 667 24.88 16.16 -10.80
C TRP A 667 24.25 14.78 -10.80
N ASP A 668 24.94 13.85 -11.42
CA ASP A 668 24.59 12.44 -11.54
C ASP A 668 25.87 11.65 -11.88
N ASP A 669 25.86 10.34 -11.81
CA ASP A 669 26.97 9.47 -12.16
C ASP A 669 27.22 9.48 -13.68
N LEU A 670 28.00 10.46 -14.15
CA LEU A 670 28.31 10.69 -15.56
C LEU A 670 29.66 10.11 -15.98
N ASN A 671 29.82 9.82 -17.29
CA ASN A 671 30.96 9.06 -17.81
C ASN A 671 31.53 9.68 -19.12
N PRO A 672 32.28 10.79 -19.05
CA PRO A 672 32.91 11.39 -20.23
C PRO A 672 34.04 10.52 -20.82
N ASN A 673 34.44 10.78 -22.07
CA ASN A 673 35.44 10.00 -22.81
C ASN A 673 36.82 9.85 -22.15
N ASN A 674 37.24 10.82 -21.38
CA ASN A 674 38.54 10.78 -20.68
C ASN A 674 38.52 9.95 -19.40
N ASN A 675 37.59 9.07 -19.28
CA ASN A 675 37.41 8.23 -18.13
C ASN A 675 38.39 7.04 -18.11
N ILE A 676 39.01 6.81 -16.97
CA ILE A 676 39.89 5.66 -16.70
C ILE A 676 39.09 4.48 -16.10
N GLY A 677 37.77 4.64 -15.90
CA GLY A 677 36.89 3.66 -15.28
C GLY A 677 36.36 2.56 -16.22
N ASN A 678 35.43 1.75 -15.72
CA ASN A 678 34.70 0.75 -16.47
C ASN A 678 33.43 1.38 -17.04
N GLY A 679 33.04 1.05 -18.26
CA GLY A 679 31.83 1.53 -18.90
C GLY A 679 32.04 1.81 -20.38
N SER A 680 31.06 2.45 -21.00
CA SER A 680 31.17 2.94 -22.39
C SER A 680 31.13 4.47 -22.34
N PRO A 681 32.27 5.13 -22.11
CA PRO A 681 32.29 6.59 -22.00
C PRO A 681 31.94 7.23 -23.35
N SER A 682 31.29 8.39 -23.30
CA SER A 682 31.00 9.23 -24.47
C SER A 682 30.91 10.69 -24.07
N GLY A 683 31.22 11.57 -25.02
CA GLY A 683 31.25 12.99 -24.78
C GLY A 683 32.50 13.46 -24.02
N ASP A 684 32.67 14.73 -23.94
CA ASP A 684 33.84 15.36 -23.30
C ASP A 684 33.41 16.55 -22.45
N VAL A 685 34.28 17.01 -21.57
CA VAL A 685 34.03 18.19 -20.75
C VAL A 685 35.07 19.26 -21.06
N TYR A 686 34.60 20.47 -21.29
CA TYR A 686 35.39 21.60 -21.68
C TYR A 686 35.24 22.77 -20.75
N PHE A 687 36.24 23.65 -20.68
CA PHE A 687 36.08 24.94 -20.04
C PHE A 687 36.64 26.08 -20.93
N TYR A 688 36.12 27.28 -20.71
CA TYR A 688 36.50 28.46 -21.43
C TYR A 688 36.43 29.69 -20.54
N PRO A 689 37.59 30.30 -20.16
CA PRO A 689 37.64 31.62 -19.57
C PRO A 689 37.55 32.68 -20.67
N ASP A 690 36.60 33.59 -20.58
CA ASP A 690 36.48 34.71 -21.55
C ASP A 690 37.75 35.61 -21.47
N PRO A 691 38.45 35.87 -22.56
CA PRO A 691 39.66 36.71 -22.55
C PRO A 691 39.41 38.15 -22.04
N ASN A 692 38.16 38.61 -22.01
CA ASN A 692 37.78 39.93 -21.48
C ASN A 692 37.38 39.86 -19.99
N GLY A 693 37.42 38.68 -19.38
CA GLY A 693 37.10 38.45 -17.97
C GLY A 693 35.64 38.74 -17.62
N GLN A 694 34.69 38.57 -18.56
CA GLN A 694 33.28 38.82 -18.29
C GLN A 694 32.51 37.60 -17.87
N TYR A 695 32.92 36.43 -18.37
CA TYR A 695 32.30 35.16 -18.03
C TYR A 695 33.30 33.97 -18.11
N PHE A 696 32.90 32.89 -17.50
CA PHE A 696 33.58 31.59 -17.53
C PHE A 696 32.56 30.49 -17.85
N VAL A 697 32.89 29.58 -18.77
CA VAL A 697 32.00 28.51 -19.19
C VAL A 697 32.59 27.15 -18.85
N VAL A 698 31.84 26.26 -18.28
CA VAL A 698 32.09 24.80 -18.27
C VAL A 698 31.01 24.11 -19.05
N TRP A 699 31.41 23.26 -19.99
CA TRP A 699 30.51 22.60 -20.93
C TRP A 699 30.71 21.09 -20.90
N TRP A 700 29.67 20.36 -20.59
CA TRP A 700 29.55 18.91 -20.74
C TRP A 700 28.89 18.67 -22.08
N ASP A 701 29.66 18.10 -23.06
CA ASP A 701 29.30 17.92 -24.46
C ASP A 701 28.98 16.43 -24.69
N ASP A 702 27.70 16.11 -24.87
CA ASP A 702 27.18 14.77 -25.13
C ASP A 702 27.65 13.67 -24.14
N VAL A 703 27.77 14.03 -22.87
CA VAL A 703 28.28 13.14 -21.82
C VAL A 703 27.19 12.16 -21.42
N VAL A 704 27.52 10.86 -21.40
CA VAL A 704 26.60 9.77 -21.03
C VAL A 704 26.70 9.43 -19.55
N ARG A 705 25.71 8.66 -19.05
CA ARG A 705 25.80 8.07 -17.72
C ARG A 705 26.80 6.91 -17.66
N TRP A 706 27.35 6.73 -16.49
CA TRP A 706 28.25 5.60 -16.21
C TRP A 706 27.53 4.24 -16.30
N ASN A 707 26.30 4.16 -15.82
CA ASN A 707 25.50 2.92 -15.86
C ASN A 707 24.66 2.86 -17.16
N PRO A 708 24.99 1.96 -18.10
CA PRO A 708 24.29 1.86 -19.39
C PRO A 708 22.82 1.39 -19.28
N ASP A 709 22.41 0.82 -18.14
CA ASP A 709 21.01 0.44 -17.89
C ASP A 709 20.11 1.68 -17.67
N TYR A 710 20.71 2.83 -17.35
CA TYR A 710 20.04 4.12 -17.21
C TYR A 710 20.44 5.04 -18.36
N TYR A 711 19.84 4.84 -19.54
CA TYR A 711 20.17 5.63 -20.72
C TYR A 711 20.06 7.13 -20.44
N GLY A 712 21.11 7.89 -20.76
CA GLY A 712 21.17 9.34 -20.72
C GLY A 712 22.36 9.87 -21.49
N GLU A 713 22.17 10.90 -22.30
CA GLU A 713 23.18 11.65 -23.02
C GLU A 713 22.87 13.13 -22.84
N PHE A 714 23.80 13.90 -22.30
CA PHE A 714 23.55 15.21 -21.76
C PHE A 714 24.51 16.25 -22.32
N ASP A 715 23.93 17.31 -22.85
CA ASP A 715 24.63 18.46 -23.40
C ASP A 715 24.18 19.73 -22.70
N PHE A 716 25.03 20.24 -21.79
CA PHE A 716 24.71 21.40 -20.96
C PHE A 716 25.97 22.17 -20.56
N GLN A 717 25.77 23.42 -20.15
CA GLN A 717 26.85 24.27 -19.66
C GLN A 717 26.50 24.99 -18.36
N ILE A 718 27.50 25.23 -17.53
CA ILE A 718 27.47 26.18 -16.41
C ILE A 718 28.26 27.40 -16.81
N VAL A 719 27.65 28.58 -16.69
CA VAL A 719 28.27 29.87 -17.01
C VAL A 719 28.35 30.72 -15.74
N LEU A 720 29.53 31.13 -15.36
CA LEU A 720 29.79 32.08 -14.27
C LEU A 720 29.99 33.47 -14.87
N TYR A 721 29.45 34.51 -14.25
CA TYR A 721 29.63 35.92 -14.66
C TYR A 721 30.37 36.70 -13.56
N ILE A 722 31.15 37.67 -13.97
CA ILE A 722 31.96 38.51 -13.08
C ILE A 722 31.14 39.25 -12.01
N ASP A 723 29.85 39.44 -12.22
CA ASP A 723 28.92 40.09 -11.30
C ASP A 723 28.30 39.12 -10.26
N GLY A 724 28.72 37.86 -10.22
CA GLY A 724 28.25 36.84 -9.27
C GLY A 724 27.05 36.07 -9.73
N ARG A 725 26.44 36.43 -10.85
CA ARG A 725 25.40 35.59 -11.45
C ARG A 725 26.02 34.33 -12.03
N PHE A 726 25.25 33.26 -12.03
CA PHE A 726 25.56 32.08 -12.83
C PHE A 726 24.31 31.59 -13.59
N ARG A 727 24.54 30.85 -14.65
CA ARG A 727 23.48 30.29 -15.48
C ARG A 727 23.81 28.85 -15.78
N ILE A 728 22.77 28.01 -15.84
CA ILE A 728 22.84 26.65 -16.33
C ILE A 728 22.00 26.58 -17.60
N ASN A 729 22.63 26.26 -18.73
CA ASN A 729 21.98 26.12 -20.01
C ASN A 729 21.96 24.66 -20.42
N TYR A 730 20.80 24.15 -20.84
CA TYR A 730 20.63 22.80 -21.35
C TYR A 730 20.32 22.87 -22.84
N ARG A 731 21.17 22.26 -23.68
CA ARG A 731 21.00 22.25 -25.15
C ARG A 731 20.26 20.98 -25.59
N GLU A 732 20.77 19.78 -25.18
CA GLU A 732 20.15 18.50 -25.48
C GLU A 732 20.27 17.58 -24.27
N MET A 733 19.12 17.11 -23.79
CA MET A 733 19.03 16.25 -22.60
C MET A 733 18.22 15.00 -22.97
N GLN A 734 18.90 13.98 -23.52
CA GLN A 734 18.25 12.74 -23.93
C GLN A 734 18.23 11.72 -22.81
N GLY A 735 17.12 10.99 -22.66
CA GLY A 735 16.98 9.88 -21.73
C GLY A 735 16.41 10.25 -20.38
N ILE A 736 16.83 9.55 -19.32
CA ILE A 736 16.29 9.72 -17.97
C ILE A 736 16.97 10.92 -17.29
N THR A 737 16.22 11.97 -16.99
CA THR A 737 16.75 13.21 -16.35
C THR A 737 16.30 13.38 -14.89
N ASN A 738 15.34 12.58 -14.43
CA ASN A 738 14.72 12.75 -13.12
C ASN A 738 15.54 12.24 -11.92
N SER A 739 16.72 11.67 -12.16
CA SER A 739 17.65 11.28 -11.10
C SER A 739 18.69 12.36 -10.80
N GLY A 740 18.99 13.27 -11.75
CA GLY A 740 20.01 14.29 -11.58
C GLY A 740 19.60 15.37 -10.57
N THR A 741 20.56 15.88 -9.81
CA THR A 741 20.37 17.01 -8.89
C THR A 741 20.87 18.29 -9.55
N ILE A 742 20.03 19.33 -9.54
CA ILE A 742 20.30 20.65 -10.09
C ILE A 742 20.17 21.68 -8.97
N GLY A 743 21.10 22.61 -8.87
CA GLY A 743 21.05 23.67 -7.88
C GLY A 743 22.42 24.18 -7.44
N TYR A 744 22.48 24.72 -6.22
CA TYR A 744 23.75 25.23 -5.62
C TYR A 744 23.67 25.15 -4.10
N GLN A 745 24.79 25.05 -3.45
CA GLN A 745 24.89 25.11 -1.98
C GLN A 745 26.30 25.49 -1.48
#